data_4d1f88a630f178916eeed86f789d4bb9
#
_entry.id   4d1f88a630f178916eeed86f789d4bb9
#
_cell.length_a   1.000
_cell.length_b   1.000
_cell.length_c   1.000
_cell.angle_alpha   90.00
_cell.angle_beta   90.00
_cell.angle_gamma   90.00
#
_symmetry.space_group_name_H-M   'P 1'
#
loop_
_entity.id
_entity.type
_entity.pdbx_description
1 polymer ?
#
loop_
_entity_poly.entity_id
_entity_poly.type
_entity_poly.pdbx_seq_one_letter_code
_entity_poly.pdbx_strand_id
1 'polypeptide(L)'
;MKMNSPRRIRNNRAKWLLGFFLTVMVILIGRLAYVQIFDHARYVALAKNEVEKNEELYSPRGTIYDRNGNQLAISVMVKSLYCDPATLNKQKNINKIEMAEILSPILNISEEELLKKFSQEGRFVWIKRLMEPEEALKVEELLKSKDWERFLGFREESKRYYPNGRLLANVIGFVGVDDKALDGLELYLGDILKRSKEANSVRMRIDAKGNPIMESALTPYKSKGENSVYLTIDQTIQFYAERALDRAMTKTKAQGGIIIVMDPKTGEILALGNRPTYDPNHFEKAVEKDFKNKAITDIYEPGSTFKPIIAAAALDAGTYSTETVWHDPGKIWASGHAIRNWDDGAYGDVKLVDIIKYSINTGFAHIGLLTGGKTLTEYALKFGFGKPTGIELPGEGAGILFNPDDMRDIDVATMSIGQSIAVTPLQMLQAYSSLANGGQMVKPHILRTVNNPDGSVNKVYETEYVGNPVSKKVADEVKDMMEKEVSEGGGINARVPGYHMGGKTGTAQKIDPVKGGYLENEYIASFCGFGPTEDPRAICLVVLDNPRGVYYGGQVAAPVFKETMGQIMRYMGIPAMEEKRISSAGAGVYNNDNLPALPGKDQKAFLLPNFYGWSIREVGEWLYKAGLGFQPDGNGSADSQSPGAGETVQRGDNIRVHFSDS
;
A
#
# COMPACT_ATOMS: atom_id res chain seq x y z
N MET A 1 -45.67 39.90 -100.22
CA MET A 1 -45.49 39.86 -98.81
C MET A 1 -46.44 38.80 -98.19
N LYS A 2 -45.96 37.58 -97.86
CA LYS A 2 -46.84 36.54 -97.31
C LYS A 2 -46.92 36.76 -95.78
N MET A 3 -48.08 37.24 -95.33
CA MET A 3 -48.38 37.36 -93.90
C MET A 3 -48.43 35.94 -93.25
N ASN A 4 -47.52 35.65 -92.40
CA ASN A 4 -47.56 34.41 -91.62
C ASN A 4 -48.78 34.41 -90.71
N SER A 5 -49.64 33.38 -90.76
CA SER A 5 -50.86 33.27 -90.01
C SER A 5 -50.52 33.13 -88.46
N PRO A 6 -51.33 33.74 -87.58
CA PRO A 6 -51.09 33.75 -86.17
C PRO A 6 -51.02 32.36 -85.54
N ARG A 7 -51.60 31.33 -86.11
CA ARG A 7 -51.51 29.91 -85.69
C ARG A 7 -50.10 29.33 -85.83
N ARG A 8 -49.32 29.74 -86.87
CA ARG A 8 -47.98 29.25 -87.15
C ARG A 8 -46.96 29.80 -86.14
N ILE A 9 -47.12 31.05 -85.73
CA ILE A 9 -46.27 31.73 -84.71
C ILE A 9 -46.51 31.12 -83.32
N ARG A 10 -47.76 30.80 -82.95
CA ARG A 10 -48.13 30.18 -81.73
C ARG A 10 -47.55 28.75 -81.60
N ASN A 11 -47.59 27.98 -82.69
CA ASN A 11 -47.01 26.61 -82.68
C ASN A 11 -45.49 26.63 -82.60
N ASN A 12 -44.83 27.62 -83.17
CA ASN A 12 -43.36 27.75 -83.03
C ASN A 12 -42.96 28.17 -81.66
N ARG A 13 -43.67 29.08 -80.98
CA ARG A 13 -43.43 29.45 -79.59
C ARG A 13 -43.64 28.26 -78.64
N ALA A 14 -44.65 27.46 -78.87
CA ALA A 14 -44.90 26.23 -78.11
C ALA A 14 -43.78 25.22 -78.32
N LYS A 15 -43.25 25.05 -79.54
CA LYS A 15 -42.09 24.17 -79.78
C LYS A 15 -40.82 24.66 -79.10
N TRP A 16 -40.58 25.98 -79.08
CA TRP A 16 -39.44 26.55 -78.35
C TRP A 16 -39.57 26.39 -76.84
N LEU A 17 -40.74 26.58 -76.29
CA LEU A 17 -41.03 26.32 -74.90
C LEU A 17 -40.82 24.85 -74.52
N LEU A 18 -41.34 23.94 -75.35
CA LEU A 18 -41.13 22.50 -75.15
C LEU A 18 -39.64 22.12 -75.24
N GLY A 19 -38.93 22.69 -76.29
CA GLY A 19 -37.48 22.47 -76.39
C GLY A 19 -36.70 22.97 -75.13
N PHE A 20 -37.07 24.16 -74.64
CA PHE A 20 -36.48 24.69 -73.40
C PHE A 20 -36.72 23.78 -72.23
N PHE A 21 -37.96 23.33 -71.98
CA PHE A 21 -38.27 22.41 -70.92
C PHE A 21 -37.55 21.05 -71.01
N LEU A 22 -37.46 20.50 -72.25
CA LEU A 22 -36.69 19.29 -72.51
C LEU A 22 -35.20 19.48 -72.23
N THR A 23 -34.62 20.60 -72.61
CA THR A 23 -33.21 20.90 -72.28
C THR A 23 -32.97 21.03 -70.76
N VAL A 24 -33.85 21.74 -70.04
CA VAL A 24 -33.79 21.84 -68.63
C VAL A 24 -33.92 20.46 -67.95
N MET A 25 -34.85 19.63 -68.47
CA MET A 25 -35.04 18.28 -67.96
C MET A 25 -33.80 17.38 -68.15
N VAL A 26 -33.15 17.46 -69.33
CA VAL A 26 -31.89 16.74 -69.60
C VAL A 26 -30.77 17.20 -68.70
N ILE A 27 -30.63 18.51 -68.41
CA ILE A 27 -29.66 19.07 -67.52
C ILE A 27 -29.93 18.55 -66.09
N LEU A 28 -31.18 18.53 -65.63
CA LEU A 28 -31.57 18.02 -64.31
C LEU A 28 -31.31 16.53 -64.21
N ILE A 29 -31.64 15.73 -65.24
CA ILE A 29 -31.33 14.28 -65.27
C ILE A 29 -29.81 14.05 -65.18
N GLY A 30 -29.04 14.82 -66.05
CA GLY A 30 -27.59 14.75 -66.04
C GLY A 30 -27.00 15.12 -64.65
N ARG A 31 -27.53 16.14 -63.97
CA ARG A 31 -27.13 16.52 -62.61
C ARG A 31 -27.51 15.46 -61.59
N LEU A 32 -28.69 14.89 -61.71
CA LEU A 32 -29.14 13.81 -60.81
C LEU A 32 -28.26 12.56 -60.96
N ALA A 33 -27.97 12.19 -62.27
CA ALA A 33 -27.06 11.07 -62.52
C ALA A 33 -25.65 11.33 -62.00
N TYR A 34 -25.13 12.55 -62.14
CA TYR A 34 -23.84 12.93 -61.57
C TYR A 34 -23.82 12.78 -60.09
N VAL A 35 -24.83 13.27 -59.33
CA VAL A 35 -24.94 13.16 -57.88
C VAL A 35 -25.11 11.71 -57.45
N GLN A 36 -25.93 10.92 -58.17
CA GLN A 36 -26.22 9.54 -57.77
C GLN A 36 -25.12 8.54 -58.15
N ILE A 37 -24.32 8.79 -59.17
CA ILE A 37 -23.31 7.86 -59.66
C ILE A 37 -21.90 8.31 -59.25
N PHE A 38 -21.52 9.55 -59.57
CA PHE A 38 -20.15 10.03 -59.37
C PHE A 38 -19.90 10.57 -57.96
N ASP A 39 -20.84 11.32 -57.38
CA ASP A 39 -20.72 11.88 -56.04
C ASP A 39 -21.42 11.03 -54.96
N HIS A 40 -21.94 9.86 -55.32
CA HIS A 40 -22.69 8.99 -54.41
C HIS A 40 -21.93 8.69 -53.12
N ALA A 41 -20.68 8.25 -53.24
CA ALA A 41 -19.84 7.90 -52.05
C ALA A 41 -19.63 9.10 -51.11
N ARG A 42 -19.48 10.31 -51.68
CA ARG A 42 -19.32 11.54 -50.88
C ARG A 42 -20.60 11.91 -50.14
N TYR A 43 -21.76 11.87 -50.81
CA TYR A 43 -23.03 12.21 -50.15
C TYR A 43 -23.47 11.13 -49.15
N VAL A 44 -23.17 9.86 -49.42
CA VAL A 44 -23.39 8.78 -48.43
C VAL A 44 -22.50 8.99 -47.19
N ALA A 45 -21.24 9.38 -47.37
CA ALA A 45 -20.35 9.68 -46.24
C ALA A 45 -20.84 10.88 -45.41
N LEU A 46 -21.29 11.96 -46.09
CA LEU A 46 -21.86 13.12 -45.41
C LEU A 46 -23.16 12.76 -44.64
N ALA A 47 -24.07 12.04 -45.30
CA ALA A 47 -25.30 11.58 -44.65
C ALA A 47 -25.05 10.66 -43.45
N LYS A 48 -24.07 9.77 -43.58
CA LYS A 48 -23.64 8.93 -42.42
C LYS A 48 -23.12 9.77 -41.28
N ASN A 49 -22.29 10.76 -41.56
CA ASN A 49 -21.76 11.66 -40.51
C ASN A 49 -22.83 12.53 -39.83
N GLU A 50 -23.93 12.86 -40.54
CA GLU A 50 -25.06 13.61 -39.97
C GLU A 50 -26.01 12.72 -39.15
N VAL A 51 -26.12 11.43 -39.51
CA VAL A 51 -27.08 10.49 -38.92
C VAL A 51 -26.44 9.54 -37.91
N GLU A 52 -25.12 9.32 -38.01
CA GLU A 52 -24.36 8.43 -37.17
C GLU A 52 -23.36 9.22 -36.31
N LYS A 53 -23.34 8.92 -35.04
CA LYS A 53 -22.37 9.47 -34.08
C LYS A 53 -21.69 8.33 -33.34
N ASN A 54 -20.41 8.46 -33.10
CA ASN A 54 -19.74 7.61 -32.13
C ASN A 54 -20.13 8.14 -30.76
N GLU A 55 -20.94 7.38 -30.05
CA GLU A 55 -21.27 7.66 -28.67
C GLU A 55 -20.32 6.86 -27.77
N GLU A 56 -19.66 7.56 -26.85
CA GLU A 56 -18.82 6.95 -25.84
C GLU A 56 -19.73 6.24 -24.84
N LEU A 57 -19.69 4.90 -24.85
CA LEU A 57 -20.38 4.13 -23.84
C LEU A 57 -19.56 4.17 -22.56
N TYR A 58 -20.21 4.62 -21.54
CA TYR A 58 -19.59 4.70 -20.24
C TYR A 58 -19.29 3.29 -19.71
N SER A 59 -18.01 2.97 -19.52
CA SER A 59 -17.57 1.75 -18.86
C SER A 59 -16.91 2.12 -17.54
N PRO A 60 -17.46 1.66 -16.41
CA PRO A 60 -16.86 1.93 -15.12
C PRO A 60 -15.50 1.24 -15.04
N ARG A 61 -14.54 1.89 -14.40
CA ARG A 61 -13.18 1.37 -14.18
C ARG A 61 -13.20 0.03 -13.45
N GLY A 62 -12.33 -0.90 -13.84
CA GLY A 62 -12.27 -2.26 -13.29
C GLY A 62 -11.99 -2.31 -11.80
N THR A 63 -12.39 -3.37 -11.14
CA THR A 63 -12.23 -3.56 -9.70
C THR A 63 -10.82 -4.02 -9.34
N ILE A 64 -10.27 -3.48 -8.25
CA ILE A 64 -9.03 -3.96 -7.63
C ILE A 64 -9.42 -4.80 -6.40
N TYR A 65 -8.90 -6.02 -6.35
CA TYR A 65 -9.11 -6.99 -5.28
C TYR A 65 -7.81 -7.26 -4.52
N ASP A 66 -7.93 -7.65 -3.26
CA ASP A 66 -6.84 -8.30 -2.54
C ASP A 66 -6.63 -9.76 -3.03
N ARG A 67 -5.65 -10.47 -2.46
CA ARG A 67 -5.36 -11.86 -2.83
C ARG A 67 -6.51 -12.85 -2.56
N ASN A 68 -7.41 -12.50 -1.65
CA ASN A 68 -8.54 -13.33 -1.20
C ASN A 68 -9.87 -12.95 -1.88
N GLY A 69 -9.87 -11.95 -2.78
CA GLY A 69 -11.05 -11.46 -3.49
C GLY A 69 -11.83 -10.37 -2.75
N ASN A 70 -11.29 -9.78 -1.69
CA ASN A 70 -11.89 -8.62 -1.04
C ASN A 70 -11.70 -7.37 -1.90
N GLN A 71 -12.73 -6.56 -2.03
CA GLN A 71 -12.71 -5.36 -2.85
C GLN A 71 -11.90 -4.24 -2.17
N LEU A 72 -10.87 -3.76 -2.85
CA LEU A 72 -10.02 -2.64 -2.41
C LEU A 72 -10.39 -1.32 -3.10
N ALA A 73 -10.78 -1.38 -4.37
CA ALA A 73 -11.27 -0.24 -5.14
C ALA A 73 -12.33 -0.71 -6.14
N ILE A 74 -13.49 -0.05 -6.12
CA ILE A 74 -14.64 -0.34 -6.99
C ILE A 74 -15.13 0.91 -7.66
N SER A 75 -15.86 0.76 -8.77
CA SER A 75 -16.56 1.87 -9.41
C SER A 75 -18.06 1.69 -9.23
N VAL A 76 -18.73 2.73 -8.78
CA VAL A 76 -20.18 2.76 -8.58
C VAL A 76 -20.79 3.87 -9.45
N MET A 77 -21.97 3.60 -10.03
CA MET A 77 -22.71 4.61 -10.78
C MET A 77 -23.43 5.53 -9.81
N VAL A 78 -23.20 6.82 -9.94
CA VAL A 78 -23.78 7.87 -9.11
C VAL A 78 -24.38 8.97 -9.97
N LYS A 79 -25.29 9.75 -9.42
CA LYS A 79 -25.92 10.88 -10.11
C LYS A 79 -25.10 12.15 -9.91
N SER A 80 -24.95 12.93 -10.98
CA SER A 80 -24.38 14.27 -10.99
C SER A 80 -25.46 15.26 -11.44
N LEU A 81 -25.69 16.31 -10.68
CA LEU A 81 -26.70 17.32 -10.94
C LEU A 81 -26.16 18.39 -11.91
N TYR A 82 -26.89 18.68 -12.97
CA TYR A 82 -26.60 19.79 -13.88
C TYR A 82 -27.79 20.74 -14.01
N CYS A 83 -27.53 21.95 -14.49
CA CYS A 83 -28.51 22.96 -14.85
C CYS A 83 -28.45 23.27 -16.35
N ASP A 84 -29.61 23.58 -16.96
CA ASP A 84 -29.71 24.30 -18.25
C ASP A 84 -30.00 25.79 -17.97
N PRO A 85 -28.97 26.64 -17.80
CA PRO A 85 -29.16 28.04 -17.49
C PRO A 85 -29.88 28.80 -18.62
N ALA A 86 -29.68 28.42 -19.90
CA ALA A 86 -30.34 29.08 -21.03
C ALA A 86 -31.86 28.91 -21.00
N THR A 87 -32.33 27.73 -20.56
CA THR A 87 -33.77 27.48 -20.40
C THR A 87 -34.30 28.14 -19.09
N LEU A 88 -33.55 28.06 -18.00
CA LEU A 88 -33.88 28.67 -16.72
C LEU A 88 -33.99 30.20 -16.83
N ASN A 89 -33.05 30.85 -17.53
CA ASN A 89 -33.01 32.32 -17.69
C ASN A 89 -34.13 32.88 -18.55
N LYS A 90 -34.78 32.07 -19.39
CA LYS A 90 -35.95 32.47 -20.19
C LYS A 90 -37.24 32.51 -19.42
N GLN A 91 -37.29 31.86 -18.23
CA GLN A 91 -38.48 31.77 -17.41
C GLN A 91 -38.54 32.92 -16.40
N LYS A 92 -39.41 33.89 -16.62
CA LYS A 92 -39.59 35.07 -15.77
C LYS A 92 -40.25 34.72 -14.43
N ASN A 93 -40.95 33.58 -14.33
CA ASN A 93 -41.76 33.19 -13.18
C ASN A 93 -41.00 32.29 -12.19
N ILE A 94 -39.75 31.94 -12.45
CA ILE A 94 -38.95 31.10 -11.55
C ILE A 94 -38.07 31.98 -10.66
N ASN A 95 -38.27 31.81 -9.35
CA ASN A 95 -37.44 32.47 -8.35
C ASN A 95 -36.13 31.70 -8.12
N LYS A 96 -35.04 32.16 -8.74
CA LYS A 96 -33.70 31.53 -8.61
C LYS A 96 -33.15 31.64 -7.19
N ILE A 97 -33.53 32.69 -6.46
CA ILE A 97 -33.09 32.87 -5.06
C ILE A 97 -33.73 31.78 -4.21
N GLU A 98 -35.03 31.55 -4.30
CA GLU A 98 -35.74 30.45 -3.62
C GLU A 98 -35.12 29.08 -3.99
N MET A 99 -34.78 28.87 -5.27
CA MET A 99 -34.14 27.64 -5.73
C MET A 99 -32.76 27.46 -5.07
N ALA A 100 -31.96 28.50 -4.96
CA ALA A 100 -30.66 28.48 -4.32
C ALA A 100 -30.78 28.26 -2.80
N GLU A 101 -31.71 28.97 -2.13
CA GLU A 101 -31.97 28.81 -0.70
C GLU A 101 -32.35 27.37 -0.33
N ILE A 102 -33.21 26.71 -1.12
CA ILE A 102 -33.64 25.34 -0.86
C ILE A 102 -32.54 24.32 -1.17
N LEU A 103 -31.79 24.50 -2.26
CA LEU A 103 -30.74 23.57 -2.69
C LEU A 103 -29.46 23.71 -1.87
N SER A 104 -29.13 24.91 -1.38
CA SER A 104 -27.89 25.19 -0.65
C SER A 104 -27.65 24.23 0.52
N PRO A 105 -28.57 24.02 1.46
CA PRO A 105 -28.35 23.12 2.59
C PRO A 105 -28.29 21.65 2.20
N ILE A 106 -29.00 21.24 1.13
CA ILE A 106 -28.99 19.85 0.64
C ILE A 106 -27.66 19.53 -0.05
N LEU A 107 -27.21 20.45 -0.91
CA LEU A 107 -26.01 20.26 -1.72
C LEU A 107 -24.72 20.65 -0.99
N ASN A 108 -24.82 21.31 0.15
CA ASN A 108 -23.69 21.92 0.87
C ASN A 108 -22.85 22.84 -0.06
N ILE A 109 -23.56 23.67 -0.85
CA ILE A 109 -23.00 24.68 -1.75
C ILE A 109 -23.64 26.02 -1.37
N SER A 110 -22.86 27.10 -1.32
CA SER A 110 -23.39 28.41 -0.95
C SER A 110 -24.44 28.91 -1.96
N GLU A 111 -25.42 29.66 -1.48
CA GLU A 111 -26.44 30.27 -2.34
C GLU A 111 -25.82 31.15 -3.42
N GLU A 112 -24.79 31.91 -3.07
CA GLU A 112 -24.07 32.77 -4.02
C GLU A 112 -23.44 31.97 -5.16
N GLU A 113 -22.81 30.82 -4.84
CA GLU A 113 -22.23 29.92 -5.85
C GLU A 113 -23.32 29.30 -6.73
N LEU A 114 -24.45 28.87 -6.16
CA LEU A 114 -25.58 28.35 -6.92
C LEU A 114 -26.15 29.40 -7.86
N LEU A 115 -26.38 30.64 -7.40
CA LEU A 115 -26.86 31.75 -8.21
C LEU A 115 -25.91 32.09 -9.34
N LYS A 116 -24.59 32.04 -9.08
CA LYS A 116 -23.56 32.23 -10.12
C LYS A 116 -23.65 31.14 -11.19
N LYS A 117 -23.83 29.87 -10.79
CA LYS A 117 -23.99 28.73 -11.71
C LYS A 117 -25.30 28.85 -12.52
N PHE A 118 -26.42 29.24 -11.91
CA PHE A 118 -27.71 29.45 -12.59
C PHE A 118 -27.69 30.62 -13.58
N SER A 119 -26.76 31.55 -13.41
CA SER A 119 -26.64 32.75 -14.26
C SER A 119 -25.62 32.61 -15.39
N GLN A 120 -24.94 31.46 -15.51
CA GLN A 120 -23.99 31.21 -16.58
C GLN A 120 -24.67 31.15 -17.95
N GLU A 121 -23.91 31.36 -18.99
CA GLU A 121 -24.35 31.14 -20.37
C GLU A 121 -24.23 29.67 -20.75
N GLY A 122 -25.11 29.20 -21.65
CA GLY A 122 -25.10 27.82 -22.13
C GLY A 122 -26.28 26.99 -21.63
N ARG A 123 -26.33 25.74 -22.13
CA ARG A 123 -27.40 24.78 -21.78
C ARG A 123 -26.99 23.70 -20.81
N PHE A 124 -25.71 23.72 -20.37
CA PHE A 124 -25.19 22.70 -19.49
C PHE A 124 -24.15 23.30 -18.55
N VAL A 125 -24.45 23.28 -17.26
CA VAL A 125 -23.56 23.71 -16.19
C VAL A 125 -23.67 22.72 -15.04
N TRP A 126 -22.55 22.14 -14.63
CA TRP A 126 -22.52 21.28 -13.47
C TRP A 126 -22.86 22.06 -12.18
N ILE A 127 -23.88 21.62 -11.48
CA ILE A 127 -24.19 22.11 -10.13
C ILE A 127 -23.36 21.35 -9.10
N LYS A 128 -23.53 20.02 -9.05
CA LYS A 128 -22.76 19.14 -8.17
C LYS A 128 -22.51 17.80 -8.86
N ARG A 129 -21.26 17.38 -8.91
CA ARG A 129 -20.89 16.10 -9.49
C ARG A 129 -20.71 15.03 -8.42
N LEU A 130 -20.83 13.77 -8.80
CA LEU A 130 -20.55 12.56 -8.02
C LEU A 130 -21.27 12.57 -6.65
N MET A 131 -22.57 12.89 -6.66
CA MET A 131 -23.39 13.03 -5.44
C MET A 131 -23.52 11.68 -4.72
N GLU A 132 -23.61 11.75 -3.39
CA GLU A 132 -23.99 10.58 -2.60
C GLU A 132 -25.44 10.16 -2.90
N PRO A 133 -25.74 8.84 -2.88
CA PRO A 133 -27.09 8.34 -3.25
C PRO A 133 -28.24 9.00 -2.46
N GLU A 134 -28.07 9.20 -1.15
CA GLU A 134 -29.08 9.82 -0.30
C GLU A 134 -29.33 11.29 -0.66
N GLU A 135 -28.25 12.02 -0.98
CA GLU A 135 -28.34 13.41 -1.41
C GLU A 135 -29.05 13.53 -2.78
N ALA A 136 -28.67 12.64 -3.72
CA ALA A 136 -29.29 12.60 -5.04
C ALA A 136 -30.80 12.29 -4.97
N LEU A 137 -31.22 11.38 -4.10
CA LEU A 137 -32.64 11.06 -3.87
C LEU A 137 -33.43 12.27 -3.35
N LYS A 138 -32.91 12.99 -2.33
CA LYS A 138 -33.56 14.19 -1.80
C LYS A 138 -33.74 15.27 -2.86
N VAL A 139 -32.71 15.49 -3.68
CA VAL A 139 -32.77 16.46 -4.78
C VAL A 139 -33.78 16.00 -5.84
N GLU A 140 -33.80 14.71 -6.20
CA GLU A 140 -34.75 14.18 -7.19
C GLU A 140 -36.20 14.37 -6.77
N GLU A 141 -36.55 14.07 -5.51
CA GLU A 141 -37.88 14.32 -4.93
C GLU A 141 -38.22 15.80 -4.96
N LEU A 142 -37.27 16.66 -4.60
CA LEU A 142 -37.43 18.10 -4.66
C LEU A 142 -37.72 18.62 -6.08
N LEU A 143 -36.93 18.18 -7.06
CA LEU A 143 -37.08 18.57 -8.47
C LEU A 143 -38.47 18.22 -8.98
N LYS A 144 -38.97 17.02 -8.66
CA LYS A 144 -40.34 16.58 -9.01
C LYS A 144 -41.40 17.42 -8.34
N SER A 145 -41.27 17.68 -7.04
CA SER A 145 -42.26 18.43 -6.27
C SER A 145 -42.42 19.89 -6.68
N LYS A 146 -41.34 20.50 -7.19
CA LYS A 146 -41.28 21.91 -7.62
C LYS A 146 -41.34 22.10 -9.14
N ASP A 147 -41.49 21.03 -9.94
CA ASP A 147 -41.45 21.05 -11.42
C ASP A 147 -40.16 21.69 -11.99
N TRP A 148 -39.01 21.42 -11.28
CA TRP A 148 -37.71 21.95 -11.68
C TRP A 148 -36.93 21.02 -12.62
N GLU A 149 -37.46 19.83 -12.93
CA GLU A 149 -36.84 18.85 -13.87
C GLU A 149 -36.65 19.42 -15.28
N ARG A 150 -37.31 20.53 -15.61
CA ARG A 150 -37.12 21.23 -16.89
C ARG A 150 -35.80 22.00 -16.99
N PHE A 151 -35.18 22.31 -15.85
CA PHE A 151 -34.00 23.17 -15.75
C PHE A 151 -32.83 22.48 -15.11
N LEU A 152 -33.11 21.55 -14.20
CA LEU A 152 -32.15 20.75 -13.48
C LEU A 152 -32.34 19.29 -13.85
N GLY A 153 -31.26 18.60 -14.13
CA GLY A 153 -31.31 17.19 -14.49
C GLY A 153 -30.12 16.42 -13.92
N PHE A 154 -30.26 15.12 -13.93
CA PHE A 154 -29.17 14.24 -13.53
C PHE A 154 -28.48 13.62 -14.74
N ARG A 155 -27.16 13.45 -14.61
CA ARG A 155 -26.37 12.61 -15.48
C ARG A 155 -25.70 11.55 -14.62
N GLU A 156 -25.71 10.30 -15.05
CA GLU A 156 -24.99 9.23 -14.39
C GLU A 156 -23.50 9.33 -14.73
N GLU A 157 -22.67 9.26 -13.69
CA GLU A 157 -21.22 9.23 -13.80
C GLU A 157 -20.68 8.11 -12.91
N SER A 158 -19.49 7.59 -13.22
CA SER A 158 -18.82 6.65 -12.33
C SER A 158 -18.08 7.41 -11.24
N LYS A 159 -18.26 6.96 -10.03
CA LYS A 159 -17.47 7.36 -8.87
C LYS A 159 -16.59 6.21 -8.45
N ARG A 160 -15.29 6.46 -8.36
CA ARG A 160 -14.37 5.51 -7.74
C ARG A 160 -14.58 5.53 -6.24
N TYR A 161 -14.67 4.35 -5.64
CA TYR A 161 -14.92 4.19 -4.22
C TYR A 161 -13.93 3.18 -3.62
N TYR A 162 -13.40 3.51 -2.45
CA TYR A 162 -12.40 2.74 -1.72
C TYR A 162 -13.01 2.29 -0.39
N PRO A 163 -13.55 1.04 -0.32
CA PRO A 163 -14.34 0.58 0.83
C PRO A 163 -13.60 0.61 2.16
N ASN A 164 -12.28 0.49 2.12
CA ASN A 164 -11.43 0.42 3.30
C ASN A 164 -10.89 1.79 3.76
N GLY A 165 -11.38 2.90 3.17
CA GLY A 165 -10.92 4.24 3.49
C GLY A 165 -9.40 4.38 3.33
N ARG A 166 -8.72 4.80 4.39
CA ARG A 166 -7.27 5.06 4.36
C ARG A 166 -6.36 3.82 4.28
N LEU A 167 -6.92 2.60 4.45
CA LEU A 167 -6.13 1.38 4.39
C LEU A 167 -5.53 1.22 2.99
N LEU A 168 -4.20 1.04 2.91
CA LEU A 168 -3.46 0.86 1.66
C LEU A 168 -3.50 2.08 0.70
N ALA A 169 -3.91 3.26 1.17
CA ALA A 169 -4.17 4.43 0.31
C ALA A 169 -2.96 4.84 -0.55
N ASN A 170 -1.76 4.91 0.03
CA ASN A 170 -0.53 5.28 -0.70
C ASN A 170 -0.09 4.25 -1.76
N VAL A 171 -0.67 3.06 -1.75
CA VAL A 171 -0.40 2.00 -2.72
C VAL A 171 -1.46 1.97 -3.81
N ILE A 172 -2.74 1.95 -3.42
CA ILE A 172 -3.84 1.98 -4.39
C ILE A 172 -3.83 3.29 -5.17
N GLY A 173 -3.55 4.41 -4.49
CA GLY A 173 -3.69 5.74 -5.08
C GLY A 173 -5.15 6.17 -5.16
N PHE A 174 -5.46 7.08 -6.08
CA PHE A 174 -6.80 7.61 -6.24
C PHE A 174 -7.09 8.09 -7.66
N VAL A 175 -8.37 8.30 -7.93
CA VAL A 175 -8.91 8.76 -9.19
C VAL A 175 -9.59 10.11 -8.97
N GLY A 176 -9.29 11.09 -9.84
CA GLY A 176 -9.92 12.40 -9.81
C GLY A 176 -11.37 12.40 -10.31
N VAL A 177 -12.02 13.55 -10.21
CA VAL A 177 -13.45 13.74 -10.54
C VAL A 177 -13.78 13.34 -11.99
N ASP A 178 -12.83 13.48 -12.94
CA ASP A 178 -13.01 13.11 -14.35
C ASP A 178 -12.63 11.66 -14.65
N ASP A 179 -12.59 10.79 -13.64
CA ASP A 179 -12.18 9.39 -13.73
C ASP A 179 -10.74 9.23 -14.27
N LYS A 180 -9.90 10.26 -14.03
CA LYS A 180 -8.48 10.25 -14.35
C LYS A 180 -7.69 9.73 -13.16
N ALA A 181 -6.93 8.67 -13.35
CA ALA A 181 -6.02 8.15 -12.35
C ALA A 181 -4.90 9.17 -12.06
N LEU A 182 -4.61 9.42 -10.80
CA LEU A 182 -3.68 10.46 -10.38
C LEU A 182 -2.46 9.93 -9.63
N ASP A 183 -2.58 8.78 -8.95
CA ASP A 183 -1.48 8.20 -8.18
C ASP A 183 -1.62 6.69 -8.00
N GLY A 184 -0.56 6.05 -7.47
CA GLY A 184 -0.51 4.65 -7.06
C GLY A 184 -0.81 3.63 -8.15
N LEU A 185 -1.41 2.51 -7.77
CA LEU A 185 -1.84 1.45 -8.69
C LEU A 185 -2.92 1.93 -9.66
N GLU A 186 -3.77 2.85 -9.25
CA GLU A 186 -4.75 3.47 -10.16
C GLU A 186 -4.06 4.11 -11.36
N LEU A 187 -2.94 4.81 -11.14
CA LEU A 187 -2.13 5.41 -12.20
C LEU A 187 -1.37 4.34 -12.98
N TYR A 188 -0.67 3.43 -12.30
CA TYR A 188 0.15 2.39 -12.94
C TYR A 188 -0.69 1.46 -13.83
N LEU A 189 -1.90 1.10 -13.39
CA LEU A 189 -2.82 0.21 -14.08
C LEU A 189 -3.84 0.95 -14.97
N GLY A 190 -3.63 2.22 -15.24
CA GLY A 190 -4.60 3.07 -15.92
C GLY A 190 -5.21 2.44 -17.16
N ASP A 191 -4.38 1.94 -18.08
CA ASP A 191 -4.80 1.33 -19.33
C ASP A 191 -5.39 -0.09 -19.17
N ILE A 192 -5.06 -0.78 -18.08
CA ILE A 192 -5.59 -2.12 -17.77
C ILE A 192 -6.98 -2.01 -17.16
N LEU A 193 -7.18 -1.09 -16.24
CA LEU A 193 -8.43 -0.89 -15.51
C LEU A 193 -9.47 -0.10 -16.30
N LYS A 194 -9.05 0.66 -17.31
CA LYS A 194 -9.93 1.45 -18.17
C LYS A 194 -9.50 1.34 -19.62
N ARG A 195 -10.38 0.82 -20.46
CA ARG A 195 -10.12 0.75 -21.89
C ARG A 195 -10.07 2.13 -22.52
N SER A 196 -9.40 2.23 -23.66
CA SER A 196 -9.37 3.47 -24.43
C SER A 196 -10.77 3.89 -24.85
N LYS A 197 -10.98 5.20 -25.06
CA LYS A 197 -12.26 5.76 -25.54
C LYS A 197 -12.74 5.12 -26.84
N GLU A 198 -11.80 4.80 -27.75
CA GLU A 198 -12.08 4.16 -29.01
C GLU A 198 -12.62 2.74 -28.84
N ALA A 199 -12.13 2.00 -27.86
CA ALA A 199 -12.61 0.64 -27.56
C ALA A 199 -13.99 0.62 -26.91
N ASN A 200 -14.41 1.71 -26.29
CA ASN A 200 -15.70 1.88 -25.62
C ASN A 200 -16.69 2.73 -26.41
N SER A 201 -16.39 3.10 -27.66
CA SER A 201 -17.32 3.86 -28.51
C SER A 201 -18.17 2.92 -29.36
N VAL A 202 -19.47 3.19 -29.40
CA VAL A 202 -20.41 2.51 -30.28
C VAL A 202 -20.95 3.50 -31.30
N ARG A 203 -20.94 3.10 -32.55
CA ARG A 203 -21.55 3.87 -33.63
C ARG A 203 -23.07 3.70 -33.57
N MET A 204 -23.79 4.76 -33.26
CA MET A 204 -25.23 4.80 -33.15
C MET A 204 -25.82 5.83 -34.12
N ARG A 205 -27.09 5.64 -34.51
CA ARG A 205 -27.85 6.70 -35.17
C ARG A 205 -28.31 7.73 -34.14
N ILE A 206 -28.35 8.96 -34.56
CA ILE A 206 -28.88 10.08 -33.79
C ILE A 206 -30.22 10.55 -34.37
N ASP A 207 -31.11 11.02 -33.48
CA ASP A 207 -32.33 11.70 -33.92
C ASP A 207 -32.05 13.09 -34.46
N ALA A 208 -33.08 13.77 -34.98
CA ALA A 208 -32.97 15.13 -35.52
C ALA A 208 -32.54 16.18 -34.47
N LYS A 209 -32.49 15.83 -33.19
CA LYS A 209 -32.04 16.69 -32.11
C LYS A 209 -30.61 16.31 -31.64
N GLY A 210 -29.98 15.30 -32.27
CA GLY A 210 -28.65 14.83 -31.96
C GLY A 210 -28.57 13.84 -30.81
N ASN A 211 -29.71 13.28 -30.33
CA ASN A 211 -29.73 12.28 -29.27
C ASN A 211 -29.48 10.88 -29.83
N PRO A 212 -28.68 10.03 -29.18
CA PRO A 212 -28.43 8.66 -29.61
C PRO A 212 -29.72 7.81 -29.56
N ILE A 213 -29.96 7.05 -30.65
CA ILE A 213 -31.01 6.03 -30.70
C ILE A 213 -30.41 4.69 -30.35
N MET A 214 -30.55 4.24 -29.09
CA MET A 214 -29.90 3.04 -28.52
C MET A 214 -30.19 1.77 -29.34
N GLU A 215 -31.43 1.61 -29.86
CA GLU A 215 -31.84 0.46 -30.68
C GLU A 215 -31.16 0.39 -32.03
N SER A 216 -30.48 1.48 -32.46
CA SER A 216 -29.81 1.60 -33.75
C SER A 216 -28.30 1.30 -33.68
N ALA A 217 -27.80 0.73 -32.60
CA ALA A 217 -26.39 0.34 -32.47
C ALA A 217 -26.00 -0.54 -33.69
N LEU A 218 -25.09 -0.02 -34.51
CA LEU A 218 -24.69 -0.68 -35.78
C LEU A 218 -23.75 -1.87 -35.57
N THR A 219 -23.24 -2.02 -34.36
CA THR A 219 -22.48 -3.19 -33.90
C THR A 219 -23.10 -3.74 -32.64
N PRO A 220 -23.24 -5.07 -32.54
CA PRO A 220 -23.72 -5.68 -31.29
C PRO A 220 -22.77 -5.29 -30.16
N TYR A 221 -23.21 -4.36 -29.32
CA TYR A 221 -22.47 -4.00 -28.13
C TYR A 221 -22.69 -5.09 -27.07
N LYS A 222 -21.70 -5.93 -26.88
CA LYS A 222 -21.52 -6.63 -25.63
C LYS A 222 -20.63 -5.75 -24.77
N SER A 223 -21.20 -5.12 -23.75
CA SER A 223 -20.40 -4.54 -22.69
C SER A 223 -19.51 -5.66 -22.15
N LYS A 224 -18.24 -5.64 -22.54
CA LYS A 224 -17.28 -6.64 -22.04
C LYS A 224 -16.81 -6.32 -20.63
N GLY A 225 -17.33 -5.22 -20.03
CA GLY A 225 -16.81 -4.72 -18.76
C GLY A 225 -15.32 -4.35 -18.87
N GLU A 226 -14.70 -4.07 -17.76
CA GLU A 226 -13.27 -3.78 -17.67
C GLU A 226 -12.53 -4.93 -16.97
N ASN A 227 -11.22 -5.02 -17.18
CA ASN A 227 -10.39 -6.01 -16.54
C ASN A 227 -10.36 -5.76 -15.02
N SER A 228 -10.45 -6.81 -14.23
CA SER A 228 -10.20 -6.74 -12.78
C SER A 228 -8.77 -7.14 -12.47
N VAL A 229 -8.24 -6.61 -11.35
CA VAL A 229 -6.87 -6.86 -10.92
C VAL A 229 -6.89 -7.43 -9.51
N TYR A 230 -6.18 -8.54 -9.30
CA TYR A 230 -5.95 -9.14 -8.01
C TYR A 230 -4.52 -8.83 -7.56
N LEU A 231 -4.38 -8.29 -6.37
CA LEU A 231 -3.10 -7.96 -5.76
C LEU A 231 -2.55 -9.16 -4.95
N THR A 232 -1.27 -9.09 -4.62
CA THR A 232 -0.64 -9.99 -3.64
C THR A 232 -0.97 -9.59 -2.20
N ILE A 233 -1.44 -8.36 -1.99
CA ILE A 233 -1.85 -7.82 -0.69
C ILE A 233 -2.90 -8.72 -0.04
N ASP A 234 -2.74 -8.96 1.25
CA ASP A 234 -3.73 -9.56 2.12
C ASP A 234 -4.33 -8.47 3.02
N GLN A 235 -5.64 -8.20 2.86
CA GLN A 235 -6.31 -7.12 3.60
C GLN A 235 -6.19 -7.28 5.11
N THR A 236 -6.18 -8.51 5.62
CA THR A 236 -6.06 -8.78 7.05
C THR A 236 -4.65 -8.49 7.55
N ILE A 237 -3.62 -8.94 6.82
CA ILE A 237 -2.22 -8.65 7.15
C ILE A 237 -1.96 -7.14 7.03
N GLN A 238 -2.49 -6.48 6.01
CA GLN A 238 -2.42 -5.03 5.84
C GLN A 238 -3.01 -4.29 7.03
N PHE A 239 -4.18 -4.73 7.51
CA PHE A 239 -4.82 -4.14 8.69
C PHE A 239 -3.98 -4.32 9.96
N TYR A 240 -3.39 -5.49 10.17
CA TYR A 240 -2.51 -5.72 11.31
C TYR A 240 -1.29 -4.82 11.26
N ALA A 241 -0.64 -4.74 10.11
CA ALA A 241 0.55 -3.92 9.89
C ALA A 241 0.28 -2.42 10.12
N GLU A 242 -0.75 -1.87 9.50
CA GLU A 242 -1.08 -0.45 9.64
C GLU A 242 -1.54 -0.10 11.06
N ARG A 243 -2.31 -0.98 11.71
CA ARG A 243 -2.73 -0.76 13.10
C ARG A 243 -1.56 -0.74 14.07
N ALA A 244 -0.59 -1.64 13.90
CA ALA A 244 0.63 -1.65 14.71
C ALA A 244 1.46 -0.38 14.47
N LEU A 245 1.58 0.05 13.21
CA LEU A 245 2.25 1.29 12.83
C LEU A 245 1.55 2.52 13.45
N ASP A 246 0.22 2.61 13.41
CA ASP A 246 -0.56 3.70 14.00
C ASP A 246 -0.31 3.84 15.51
N ARG A 247 -0.27 2.71 16.23
CA ARG A 247 0.06 2.69 17.66
C ARG A 247 1.48 3.22 17.93
N ALA A 248 2.44 2.79 17.10
CA ALA A 248 3.81 3.25 17.20
C ALA A 248 3.92 4.76 16.92
N MET A 249 3.27 5.26 15.87
CA MET A 249 3.23 6.68 15.54
C MET A 249 2.65 7.52 16.69
N THR A 250 1.56 7.06 17.28
CA THR A 250 0.92 7.72 18.43
C THR A 250 1.85 7.73 19.66
N LYS A 251 2.46 6.58 19.96
CA LYS A 251 3.34 6.42 21.14
C LYS A 251 4.64 7.21 21.00
N THR A 252 5.27 7.17 19.83
CA THR A 252 6.59 7.77 19.60
C THR A 252 6.53 9.19 19.07
N LYS A 253 5.36 9.66 18.62
CA LYS A 253 5.18 10.93 17.93
C LYS A 253 6.16 11.11 16.76
N ALA A 254 6.48 10.01 16.07
CA ALA A 254 7.34 10.02 14.90
C ALA A 254 6.75 10.89 13.78
N GLN A 255 7.61 11.51 12.97
CA GLN A 255 7.18 12.35 11.84
C GLN A 255 6.71 11.50 10.66
N GLY A 256 7.20 10.28 10.54
CA GLY A 256 6.83 9.33 9.50
C GLY A 256 6.98 7.90 9.96
N GLY A 257 6.31 6.98 9.27
CA GLY A 257 6.42 5.57 9.54
C GLY A 257 6.14 4.73 8.30
N ILE A 258 6.86 3.63 8.18
CA ILE A 258 6.74 2.67 7.08
C ILE A 258 6.70 1.27 7.67
N ILE A 259 5.83 0.44 7.15
CA ILE A 259 5.84 -1.00 7.41
C ILE A 259 5.62 -1.75 6.11
N ILE A 260 6.45 -2.75 5.84
CA ILE A 260 6.33 -3.61 4.65
C ILE A 260 6.40 -5.06 5.12
N VAL A 261 5.50 -5.89 4.60
CA VAL A 261 5.51 -7.35 4.82
C VAL A 261 5.54 -8.03 3.46
N MET A 262 6.48 -8.96 3.28
CA MET A 262 6.68 -9.69 2.02
C MET A 262 6.90 -11.18 2.30
N ASP A 263 6.42 -12.04 1.41
CA ASP A 263 6.79 -13.45 1.39
C ASP A 263 8.22 -13.59 0.82
N PRO A 264 9.20 -14.13 1.60
CA PRO A 264 10.59 -14.22 1.16
C PRO A 264 10.82 -15.20 0.00
N LYS A 265 9.91 -16.13 -0.24
CA LYS A 265 10.04 -17.18 -1.25
C LYS A 265 9.48 -16.77 -2.60
N THR A 266 8.44 -15.92 -2.59
CA THR A 266 7.73 -15.52 -3.80
C THR A 266 7.97 -14.07 -4.20
N GLY A 267 8.32 -13.19 -3.25
CA GLY A 267 8.39 -11.75 -3.47
C GLY A 267 7.03 -11.05 -3.40
N GLU A 268 5.95 -11.78 -3.12
CA GLU A 268 4.62 -11.21 -2.96
C GLU A 268 4.59 -10.21 -1.80
N ILE A 269 4.23 -8.95 -2.07
CA ILE A 269 3.99 -7.95 -1.02
C ILE A 269 2.64 -8.25 -0.37
N LEU A 270 2.67 -8.66 0.89
CA LEU A 270 1.48 -9.00 1.67
C LEU A 270 0.85 -7.77 2.34
N ALA A 271 1.69 -6.79 2.71
CA ALA A 271 1.26 -5.51 3.26
C ALA A 271 2.29 -4.42 2.99
N LEU A 272 1.82 -3.18 2.79
CA LEU A 272 2.65 -2.00 2.65
C LEU A 272 1.91 -0.79 3.21
N GLY A 273 2.36 -0.27 4.35
CA GLY A 273 1.77 0.86 5.04
C GLY A 273 2.73 2.04 5.17
N ASN A 274 2.21 3.25 4.97
CA ASN A 274 2.92 4.52 5.09
C ASN A 274 2.21 5.44 6.09
N ARG A 275 3.00 6.30 6.78
CA ARG A 275 2.48 7.41 7.58
C ARG A 275 3.33 8.67 7.34
N PRO A 276 2.69 9.86 7.25
CA PRO A 276 1.24 10.07 7.19
C PRO A 276 0.58 9.39 5.99
N THR A 277 -0.74 9.29 5.99
CA THR A 277 -1.58 8.75 4.92
C THR A 277 -2.87 9.56 4.82
N TYR A 278 -3.71 9.27 3.82
CA TYR A 278 -4.94 9.98 3.51
C TYR A 278 -6.11 9.01 3.26
N ASP A 279 -7.32 9.55 3.15
CA ASP A 279 -8.48 8.78 2.67
C ASP A 279 -8.67 9.09 1.17
N PRO A 280 -8.52 8.10 0.27
CA PRO A 280 -8.67 8.31 -1.16
C PRO A 280 -10.09 8.69 -1.59
N ASN A 281 -11.11 8.43 -0.75
CA ASN A 281 -12.46 8.94 -0.98
C ASN A 281 -12.57 10.46 -0.74
N HIS A 282 -11.63 11.05 -0.01
CA HIS A 282 -11.57 12.47 0.38
C HIS A 282 -10.17 13.06 0.15
N PHE A 283 -9.57 12.72 -0.99
CA PHE A 283 -8.21 13.14 -1.33
C PHE A 283 -8.02 14.67 -1.36
N GLU A 284 -9.09 15.43 -1.58
CA GLU A 284 -9.09 16.90 -1.57
C GLU A 284 -8.76 17.50 -0.19
N LYS A 285 -8.85 16.71 0.89
CA LYS A 285 -8.48 17.13 2.25
C LYS A 285 -7.03 16.82 2.60
N ALA A 286 -6.34 16.02 1.78
CA ALA A 286 -4.97 15.63 1.99
C ALA A 286 -3.99 16.71 1.52
N VAL A 287 -2.79 16.72 2.09
CA VAL A 287 -1.69 17.56 1.62
C VAL A 287 -0.70 16.72 0.82
N GLU A 288 0.07 17.35 -0.06
CA GLU A 288 0.97 16.67 -1.01
C GLU A 288 1.87 15.58 -0.38
N LYS A 289 2.41 15.85 0.81
CA LYS A 289 3.26 14.88 1.53
C LYS A 289 2.55 13.61 1.95
N ASP A 290 1.21 13.61 2.05
CA ASP A 290 0.42 12.46 2.49
C ASP A 290 0.23 11.43 1.36
N PHE A 291 0.36 11.87 0.09
CA PHE A 291 0.24 10.99 -1.07
C PHE A 291 1.46 10.08 -1.26
N LYS A 292 2.64 10.56 -0.85
CA LYS A 292 3.91 9.91 -1.16
C LYS A 292 4.01 8.49 -0.58
N ASN A 293 4.31 7.50 -1.44
CA ASN A 293 4.62 6.14 -1.01
C ASN A 293 6.10 6.04 -0.61
N LYS A 294 6.40 6.42 0.63
CA LYS A 294 7.77 6.49 1.16
C LYS A 294 8.49 5.14 1.17
N ALA A 295 7.77 4.03 1.16
CA ALA A 295 8.34 2.69 1.13
C ALA A 295 9.20 2.42 -0.12
N ILE A 296 8.91 3.12 -1.22
CA ILE A 296 9.59 2.96 -2.50
C ILE A 296 10.29 4.23 -2.98
N THR A 297 9.86 5.41 -2.51
CA THR A 297 10.37 6.69 -3.01
C THR A 297 11.45 7.31 -2.12
N ASP A 298 11.37 7.11 -0.80
CA ASP A 298 12.31 7.71 0.14
C ASP A 298 13.56 6.85 0.25
N ILE A 299 14.69 7.52 0.24
CA ILE A 299 15.99 6.90 0.47
C ILE A 299 16.52 7.33 1.83
N TYR A 300 17.12 6.40 2.54
CA TYR A 300 17.69 6.65 3.87
C TYR A 300 18.95 5.80 4.08
N GLU A 301 19.79 6.20 5.01
CA GLU A 301 20.90 5.37 5.47
C GLU A 301 20.36 4.25 6.38
N PRO A 302 20.52 2.95 6.00
CA PRO A 302 19.89 1.84 6.72
C PRO A 302 20.50 1.60 8.11
N GLY A 303 21.68 2.16 8.38
CA GLY A 303 22.40 1.93 9.62
C GLY A 303 22.62 0.44 9.88
N SER A 304 22.53 0.04 11.13
CA SER A 304 22.85 -1.35 11.54
C SER A 304 21.98 -2.44 10.90
N THR A 305 20.85 -2.11 10.25
CA THR A 305 20.11 -3.11 9.45
C THR A 305 20.87 -3.55 8.21
N PHE A 306 21.89 -2.81 7.77
CA PHE A 306 22.75 -3.19 6.67
C PHE A 306 23.85 -4.21 7.06
N LYS A 307 24.17 -4.34 8.33
CA LYS A 307 25.25 -5.20 8.85
C LYS A 307 25.15 -6.68 8.46
N PRO A 308 23.96 -7.33 8.43
CA PRO A 308 23.83 -8.70 7.92
C PRO A 308 24.27 -8.85 6.45
N ILE A 309 24.08 -7.82 5.63
CA ILE A 309 24.53 -7.80 4.22
C ILE A 309 26.07 -7.76 4.16
N ILE A 310 26.70 -6.94 5.00
CA ILE A 310 28.17 -6.86 5.11
C ILE A 310 28.75 -8.18 5.62
N ALA A 311 28.14 -8.79 6.64
CA ALA A 311 28.57 -10.10 7.14
C ALA A 311 28.49 -11.16 6.05
N ALA A 312 27.37 -11.22 5.32
CA ALA A 312 27.18 -12.14 4.21
C ALA A 312 28.22 -11.94 3.10
N ALA A 313 28.48 -10.67 2.73
CA ALA A 313 29.50 -10.33 1.73
C ALA A 313 30.91 -10.78 2.16
N ALA A 314 31.31 -10.52 3.40
CA ALA A 314 32.62 -10.87 3.91
C ALA A 314 32.83 -12.40 4.02
N LEU A 315 31.78 -13.12 4.45
CA LEU A 315 31.81 -14.60 4.51
C LEU A 315 31.90 -15.23 3.12
N ASP A 316 31.07 -14.77 2.18
CA ASP A 316 30.98 -15.33 0.83
C ASP A 316 32.24 -14.98 -0.01
N ALA A 317 32.84 -13.80 0.21
CA ALA A 317 34.14 -13.41 -0.37
C ALA A 317 35.33 -14.11 0.29
N GLY A 318 35.13 -14.82 1.42
CA GLY A 318 36.19 -15.49 2.17
C GLY A 318 37.15 -14.53 2.88
N THR A 319 36.81 -13.26 3.02
CA THR A 319 37.65 -12.26 3.70
C THR A 319 37.50 -12.30 5.22
N TYR A 320 36.43 -12.94 5.73
CA TYR A 320 36.20 -13.17 7.14
C TYR A 320 35.62 -14.58 7.39
N SER A 321 35.68 -15.06 8.64
CA SER A 321 35.18 -16.38 9.02
C SER A 321 34.38 -16.30 10.33
N THR A 322 33.38 -17.18 10.50
CA THR A 322 32.63 -17.33 11.74
C THR A 322 33.49 -17.67 12.94
N GLU A 323 34.63 -18.34 12.71
CA GLU A 323 35.57 -18.77 13.75
C GLU A 323 36.60 -17.69 14.10
N THR A 324 36.70 -16.62 13.33
CA THR A 324 37.63 -15.53 13.60
C THR A 324 37.29 -14.86 14.92
N VAL A 325 38.28 -14.83 15.82
CA VAL A 325 38.21 -14.04 17.06
C VAL A 325 38.90 -12.72 16.81
N TRP A 326 38.23 -11.64 17.07
CA TRP A 326 38.77 -10.28 16.97
C TRP A 326 38.64 -9.56 18.31
N HIS A 327 39.70 -8.84 18.69
CA HIS A 327 39.71 -8.06 19.92
C HIS A 327 39.14 -6.66 19.66
N ASP A 328 37.94 -6.38 20.17
CA ASP A 328 37.31 -5.07 20.08
C ASP A 328 37.92 -4.06 21.06
N PRO A 329 38.62 -3.04 20.60
CA PRO A 329 39.20 -2.01 21.44
C PRO A 329 38.19 -0.90 21.83
N GLY A 330 36.91 -1.00 21.42
CA GLY A 330 35.87 0.04 21.59
C GLY A 330 35.99 1.22 20.64
N LYS A 331 37.13 1.36 19.93
CA LYS A 331 37.41 2.44 19.00
C LYS A 331 38.42 2.01 17.95
N ILE A 332 38.14 2.29 16.67
CA ILE A 332 39.10 2.13 15.57
C ILE A 332 39.21 3.41 14.76
N TRP A 333 40.29 3.54 13.96
CA TRP A 333 40.55 4.72 13.16
C TRP A 333 40.52 4.37 11.66
N ALA A 334 39.85 5.20 10.87
CA ALA A 334 39.85 5.11 9.41
C ALA A 334 40.01 6.52 8.83
N SER A 335 40.99 6.74 7.97
CA SER A 335 41.30 8.05 7.35
C SER A 335 41.35 9.21 8.34
N GLY A 336 41.90 8.98 9.56
CA GLY A 336 41.98 10.01 10.61
C GLY A 336 40.71 10.26 11.43
N HIS A 337 39.62 9.53 11.16
CA HIS A 337 38.36 9.62 11.89
C HIS A 337 38.16 8.41 12.81
N ALA A 338 37.58 8.64 13.99
CA ALA A 338 37.31 7.61 14.97
C ALA A 338 35.93 7.00 14.77
N ILE A 339 35.82 5.68 14.64
CA ILE A 339 34.59 4.92 14.72
C ILE A 339 34.51 4.30 16.12
N ARG A 340 33.34 4.48 16.77
CA ARG A 340 33.07 3.98 18.13
C ARG A 340 31.85 3.09 18.16
N ASN A 341 31.78 2.26 19.18
CA ASN A 341 30.55 1.53 19.48
C ASN A 341 29.46 2.50 19.97
N TRP A 342 28.20 2.06 19.84
CA TRP A 342 27.02 2.88 20.15
C TRP A 342 26.91 3.25 21.65
N ASP A 343 27.57 2.49 22.53
CA ASP A 343 27.63 2.66 23.98
C ASP A 343 29.00 3.16 24.47
N ASP A 344 29.88 3.55 23.53
CA ASP A 344 31.29 3.89 23.79
C ASP A 344 32.10 2.80 24.51
N GLY A 345 31.53 1.58 24.62
CA GLY A 345 32.15 0.42 25.28
C GLY A 345 33.13 -0.35 24.39
N ALA A 346 33.99 -1.18 25.01
CA ALA A 346 34.83 -2.19 24.38
C ALA A 346 34.33 -3.59 24.76
N TYR A 347 34.20 -4.48 23.77
CA TYR A 347 33.64 -5.82 23.97
C TYR A 347 34.72 -6.90 24.14
N GLY A 348 36.01 -6.57 24.00
CA GLY A 348 37.10 -7.53 24.13
C GLY A 348 37.11 -8.56 22.99
N ASP A 349 37.41 -9.81 23.30
CA ASP A 349 37.50 -10.89 22.32
C ASP A 349 36.10 -11.34 21.89
N VAL A 350 35.75 -11.12 20.62
CA VAL A 350 34.43 -11.38 20.03
C VAL A 350 34.54 -12.16 18.73
N LYS A 351 33.56 -13.03 18.48
CA LYS A 351 33.35 -13.68 17.17
C LYS A 351 32.31 -12.91 16.35
N LEU A 352 32.16 -13.26 15.06
CA LEU A 352 31.19 -12.63 14.15
C LEU A 352 29.76 -12.67 14.72
N VAL A 353 29.36 -13.75 15.38
CA VAL A 353 28.05 -13.89 16.02
C VAL A 353 27.84 -12.82 17.10
N ASP A 354 28.86 -12.50 17.89
CA ASP A 354 28.79 -11.46 18.92
C ASP A 354 28.77 -10.06 18.31
N ILE A 355 29.54 -9.86 17.23
CA ILE A 355 29.57 -8.61 16.45
C ILE A 355 28.18 -8.28 15.88
N ILE A 356 27.45 -9.28 15.36
CA ILE A 356 26.07 -9.14 14.89
C ILE A 356 25.12 -8.93 16.07
N LYS A 357 25.19 -9.81 17.08
CA LYS A 357 24.29 -9.86 18.24
C LYS A 357 24.26 -8.54 19.02
N TYR A 358 25.43 -7.97 19.29
CA TYR A 358 25.56 -6.70 20.02
C TYR A 358 25.69 -5.48 19.10
N SER A 359 25.61 -5.70 17.78
CA SER A 359 25.69 -4.62 16.78
C SER A 359 26.97 -3.79 16.90
N ILE A 360 28.13 -4.43 17.10
CA ILE A 360 29.43 -3.79 17.35
C ILE A 360 29.88 -3.03 16.11
N ASN A 361 29.92 -1.69 16.18
CA ASN A 361 30.29 -0.84 15.04
C ASN A 361 31.75 -1.02 14.64
N THR A 362 32.63 -1.04 15.61
CA THR A 362 34.08 -1.23 15.40
C THR A 362 34.38 -2.56 14.74
N GLY A 363 33.66 -3.63 15.10
CA GLY A 363 33.77 -4.94 14.49
C GLY A 363 33.35 -4.92 13.01
N PHE A 364 32.21 -4.29 12.67
CA PHE A 364 31.79 -4.17 11.27
C PHE A 364 32.71 -3.26 10.45
N ALA A 365 33.18 -2.16 11.00
CA ALA A 365 34.15 -1.32 10.33
C ALA A 365 35.49 -2.07 10.07
N HIS A 366 35.94 -2.89 11.01
CA HIS A 366 37.11 -3.77 10.82
C HIS A 366 36.87 -4.79 9.69
N ILE A 367 35.72 -5.50 9.71
CA ILE A 367 35.35 -6.46 8.66
C ILE A 367 35.30 -5.78 7.29
N GLY A 368 34.71 -4.59 7.22
CA GLY A 368 34.61 -3.83 5.97
C GLY A 368 35.98 -3.43 5.41
N LEU A 369 36.87 -2.92 6.26
CA LEU A 369 38.24 -2.55 5.86
C LEU A 369 39.04 -3.77 5.35
N LEU A 370 38.86 -4.95 5.96
CA LEU A 370 39.45 -6.20 5.48
C LEU A 370 38.85 -6.63 4.13
N THR A 371 37.58 -6.47 3.93
CA THR A 371 36.85 -6.88 2.71
C THR A 371 37.15 -5.94 1.55
N GLY A 372 37.26 -4.64 1.84
CA GLY A 372 37.56 -3.59 0.87
C GLY A 372 36.36 -3.06 0.12
N GLY A 373 36.41 -1.77 -0.21
CA GLY A 373 35.29 -1.03 -0.80
C GLY A 373 34.78 -1.61 -2.12
N LYS A 374 35.68 -2.07 -2.99
CA LYS A 374 35.32 -2.68 -4.27
C LYS A 374 34.46 -3.93 -4.08
N THR A 375 34.91 -4.86 -3.23
CA THR A 375 34.17 -6.09 -2.95
C THR A 375 32.81 -5.78 -2.30
N LEU A 376 32.78 -4.89 -1.31
CA LEU A 376 31.50 -4.49 -0.66
C LEU A 376 30.52 -3.88 -1.65
N THR A 377 30.98 -3.02 -2.56
CA THR A 377 30.14 -2.43 -3.61
C THR A 377 29.62 -3.47 -4.59
N GLU A 378 30.46 -4.42 -5.01
CA GLU A 378 30.05 -5.54 -5.86
C GLU A 378 28.94 -6.38 -5.20
N TYR A 379 29.08 -6.69 -3.91
CA TYR A 379 28.03 -7.39 -3.17
C TYR A 379 26.77 -6.54 -2.97
N ALA A 380 26.90 -5.25 -2.68
CA ALA A 380 25.76 -4.35 -2.61
C ALA A 380 24.93 -4.36 -3.91
N LEU A 381 25.60 -4.32 -5.07
CA LEU A 381 24.95 -4.45 -6.38
C LEU A 381 24.30 -5.83 -6.58
N LYS A 382 24.96 -6.94 -6.15
CA LYS A 382 24.37 -8.29 -6.19
C LYS A 382 23.12 -8.39 -5.33
N PHE A 383 23.07 -7.71 -4.17
CA PHE A 383 21.89 -7.62 -3.29
C PHE A 383 20.83 -6.65 -3.80
N GLY A 384 21.02 -6.04 -4.98
CA GLY A 384 20.02 -5.20 -5.64
C GLY A 384 20.06 -3.73 -5.28
N PHE A 385 20.99 -3.26 -4.45
CA PHE A 385 21.13 -1.84 -4.14
C PHE A 385 21.65 -1.04 -5.34
N GLY A 386 21.34 0.26 -5.37
CA GLY A 386 21.76 1.17 -6.44
C GLY A 386 20.90 1.12 -7.71
N LYS A 387 19.81 0.34 -7.73
CA LYS A 387 18.83 0.27 -8.83
C LYS A 387 17.43 0.02 -8.30
N PRO A 388 16.35 0.46 -9.00
CA PRO A 388 14.99 0.12 -8.64
C PRO A 388 14.75 -1.39 -8.58
N THR A 389 13.86 -1.85 -7.68
CA THR A 389 13.47 -3.27 -7.59
C THR A 389 12.58 -3.69 -8.76
N GLY A 390 11.89 -2.72 -9.38
CA GLY A 390 10.97 -2.93 -10.49
C GLY A 390 9.58 -3.38 -10.02
N ILE A 391 9.16 -2.99 -8.81
CA ILE A 391 7.79 -3.18 -8.34
C ILE A 391 6.79 -2.40 -9.21
N GLU A 392 5.58 -2.91 -9.36
CA GLU A 392 4.54 -2.33 -10.22
C GLU A 392 3.87 -1.10 -9.57
N LEU A 393 4.69 -0.11 -9.20
CA LEU A 393 4.26 1.16 -8.61
C LEU A 393 5.05 2.32 -9.20
N PRO A 394 4.46 3.51 -9.34
CA PRO A 394 5.16 4.67 -9.88
C PRO A 394 6.13 5.29 -8.86
N GLY A 395 7.20 5.89 -9.36
CA GLY A 395 8.08 6.75 -8.57
C GLY A 395 9.12 6.03 -7.71
N GLU A 396 9.48 4.79 -8.02
CA GLU A 396 10.49 4.04 -7.27
C GLU A 396 11.87 4.68 -7.35
N GLY A 397 12.53 4.84 -6.18
CA GLY A 397 13.89 5.35 -6.05
C GLY A 397 14.96 4.28 -6.29
N ALA A 398 16.09 4.69 -6.84
CA ALA A 398 17.22 3.78 -7.08
C ALA A 398 18.16 3.61 -5.86
N GLY A 399 18.05 4.49 -4.84
CA GLY A 399 19.08 4.58 -3.81
C GLY A 399 20.35 5.29 -4.30
N ILE A 400 21.36 5.35 -3.44
CA ILE A 400 22.67 5.93 -3.74
C ILE A 400 23.73 4.95 -3.29
N LEU A 401 24.60 4.57 -4.21
CA LEU A 401 25.76 3.73 -3.98
C LEU A 401 26.99 4.47 -4.52
N PHE A 402 28.03 4.62 -3.70
CA PHE A 402 29.27 5.27 -4.12
C PHE A 402 30.03 4.44 -5.15
N ASN A 403 30.74 5.13 -6.05
CA ASN A 403 31.71 4.48 -6.91
C ASN A 403 32.88 3.97 -6.05
N PRO A 404 33.23 2.68 -6.10
CA PRO A 404 34.27 2.10 -5.27
C PRO A 404 35.65 2.74 -5.46
N ASP A 405 35.95 3.28 -6.65
CA ASP A 405 37.25 3.91 -6.95
C ASP A 405 37.38 5.27 -6.22
N ASP A 406 36.30 5.87 -5.78
CA ASP A 406 36.29 7.15 -5.07
C ASP A 406 36.22 6.97 -3.53
N MET A 407 36.07 5.73 -3.03
CA MET A 407 35.92 5.45 -1.60
C MET A 407 37.25 5.51 -0.85
N ARG A 408 37.27 6.28 0.24
CA ARG A 408 38.36 6.25 1.21
C ARG A 408 38.06 5.19 2.29
N ASP A 409 39.07 4.84 3.10
CA ASP A 409 38.86 3.88 4.21
C ASP A 409 37.71 4.26 5.15
N ILE A 410 37.49 5.58 5.39
CA ILE A 410 36.37 6.03 6.22
C ILE A 410 35.03 5.71 5.55
N ASP A 411 34.93 5.89 4.24
CA ASP A 411 33.69 5.63 3.49
C ASP A 411 33.39 4.12 3.47
N VAL A 412 34.41 3.27 3.37
CA VAL A 412 34.31 1.80 3.48
C VAL A 412 33.85 1.39 4.89
N ALA A 413 34.49 1.96 5.92
CA ALA A 413 34.20 1.65 7.30
C ALA A 413 32.77 2.11 7.70
N THR A 414 32.33 3.28 7.24
CA THR A 414 30.98 3.79 7.49
C THR A 414 29.91 3.05 6.68
N MET A 415 30.18 2.66 5.42
CA MET A 415 29.30 1.79 4.64
C MET A 415 29.07 0.45 5.37
N SER A 416 30.11 -0.08 6.04
CA SER A 416 30.00 -1.35 6.76
C SER A 416 29.08 -1.29 8.00
N ILE A 417 28.77 -0.10 8.48
CA ILE A 417 27.78 0.11 9.54
C ILE A 417 26.46 0.69 8.99
N GLY A 418 26.32 0.73 7.65
CA GLY A 418 25.10 1.18 6.95
C GLY A 418 24.96 2.70 6.85
N GLN A 419 26.06 3.44 6.91
CA GLN A 419 26.18 4.85 6.55
C GLN A 419 26.95 4.97 5.23
N SER A 420 27.00 6.16 4.62
CA SER A 420 27.61 6.32 3.27
C SER A 420 26.98 5.40 2.19
N ILE A 421 25.75 4.98 2.36
CA ILE A 421 24.88 4.32 1.40
C ILE A 421 23.45 4.77 1.66
N ALA A 422 22.68 5.05 0.62
CA ALA A 422 21.27 5.36 0.79
C ALA A 422 20.41 4.36 0.00
N VAL A 423 19.41 3.79 0.66
CA VAL A 423 18.58 2.71 0.13
C VAL A 423 17.11 3.00 0.32
N THR A 424 16.24 2.44 -0.52
CA THR A 424 14.81 2.46 -0.23
C THR A 424 14.45 1.36 0.79
N PRO A 425 13.38 1.53 1.58
CA PRO A 425 12.88 0.46 2.44
C PRO A 425 12.62 -0.85 1.69
N LEU A 426 12.10 -0.77 0.46
CA LEU A 426 11.82 -1.95 -0.35
C LEU A 426 13.11 -2.68 -0.79
N GLN A 427 14.17 -1.94 -1.15
CA GLN A 427 15.47 -2.55 -1.45
C GLN A 427 16.03 -3.35 -0.26
N MET A 428 15.90 -2.83 0.97
CA MET A 428 16.29 -3.57 2.17
C MET A 428 15.53 -4.88 2.29
N LEU A 429 14.22 -4.85 2.07
CA LEU A 429 13.38 -6.04 2.16
C LEU A 429 13.75 -7.08 1.08
N GLN A 430 14.01 -6.62 -0.16
CA GLN A 430 14.49 -7.48 -1.25
C GLN A 430 15.82 -8.15 -0.88
N ALA A 431 16.77 -7.40 -0.37
CA ALA A 431 18.07 -7.95 0.04
C ALA A 431 17.91 -9.02 1.14
N TYR A 432 17.07 -8.75 2.15
CA TYR A 432 16.79 -9.71 3.22
C TYR A 432 16.09 -10.98 2.73
N SER A 433 15.37 -10.92 1.60
CA SER A 433 14.76 -12.13 1.04
C SER A 433 15.79 -13.22 0.74
N SER A 434 16.96 -12.83 0.25
CA SER A 434 18.03 -13.80 -0.02
C SER A 434 18.58 -14.45 1.25
N LEU A 435 18.71 -13.70 2.35
CA LEU A 435 19.16 -14.25 3.63
C LEU A 435 18.12 -15.20 4.22
N ALA A 436 16.83 -14.86 4.09
CA ALA A 436 15.73 -15.69 4.56
C ALA A 436 15.45 -16.91 3.66
N ASN A 437 15.83 -16.86 2.38
CA ASN A 437 15.49 -17.87 1.37
C ASN A 437 16.75 -18.60 0.84
N GLY A 438 17.71 -18.90 1.72
CA GLY A 438 18.89 -19.73 1.39
C GLY A 438 19.75 -19.19 0.26
N GLY A 439 19.93 -17.89 0.19
CA GLY A 439 20.72 -17.19 -0.82
C GLY A 439 19.96 -16.76 -2.08
N GLN A 440 18.73 -17.23 -2.28
CA GLN A 440 17.92 -16.88 -3.44
C GLN A 440 17.17 -15.55 -3.20
N MET A 441 17.43 -14.55 -4.02
CA MET A 441 16.79 -13.25 -3.97
C MET A 441 15.60 -13.19 -4.94
N VAL A 442 14.45 -12.74 -4.46
CA VAL A 442 13.22 -12.58 -5.24
C VAL A 442 12.96 -11.11 -5.59
N LYS A 443 12.28 -10.89 -6.71
CA LYS A 443 11.76 -9.58 -7.08
C LYS A 443 10.49 -9.29 -6.30
N PRO A 444 10.39 -8.18 -5.55
CA PRO A 444 9.14 -7.76 -4.96
C PRO A 444 8.10 -7.46 -6.04
N HIS A 445 6.88 -7.94 -5.86
CA HIS A 445 5.76 -7.64 -6.76
C HIS A 445 4.46 -7.53 -5.99
N ILE A 446 3.56 -6.71 -6.52
CA ILE A 446 2.26 -6.43 -5.88
C ILE A 446 1.07 -6.92 -6.71
N LEU A 447 1.27 -7.19 -8.00
CA LEU A 447 0.26 -7.75 -8.88
C LEU A 447 0.30 -9.27 -8.83
N ARG A 448 -0.88 -9.90 -8.74
CA ARG A 448 -1.04 -11.35 -8.78
C ARG A 448 -1.64 -11.82 -10.09
N THR A 449 -2.84 -11.32 -10.45
CA THR A 449 -3.48 -11.63 -11.72
C THR A 449 -4.23 -10.43 -12.28
N VAL A 450 -4.33 -10.37 -13.59
CA VAL A 450 -5.28 -9.54 -14.31
C VAL A 450 -6.32 -10.47 -14.93
N ASN A 451 -7.58 -10.25 -14.65
CA ASN A 451 -8.68 -11.06 -15.17
C ASN A 451 -9.50 -10.26 -16.18
N ASN A 452 -9.92 -10.92 -17.23
CA ASN A 452 -10.86 -10.40 -18.20
C ASN A 452 -12.23 -10.14 -17.56
N PRO A 453 -13.11 -9.36 -18.22
CA PRO A 453 -14.45 -9.11 -17.71
C PRO A 453 -15.33 -10.33 -17.54
N ASP A 454 -15.03 -11.44 -18.23
CA ASP A 454 -15.72 -12.72 -18.11
C ASP A 454 -15.20 -13.58 -16.95
N GLY A 455 -14.23 -13.06 -16.19
CA GLY A 455 -13.59 -13.76 -15.07
C GLY A 455 -12.41 -14.66 -15.47
N SER A 456 -12.17 -14.87 -16.77
CA SER A 456 -11.01 -15.64 -17.23
C SER A 456 -9.72 -14.90 -16.94
N VAL A 457 -8.66 -15.65 -16.59
CA VAL A 457 -7.34 -15.06 -16.31
C VAL A 457 -6.71 -14.58 -17.61
N ASN A 458 -6.33 -13.31 -17.66
CA ASN A 458 -5.62 -12.68 -18.78
C ASN A 458 -4.10 -12.78 -18.59
N LYS A 459 -3.63 -12.43 -17.39
CA LYS A 459 -2.20 -12.44 -17.06
C LYS A 459 -1.98 -12.91 -15.63
N VAL A 460 -0.97 -13.73 -15.41
CA VAL A 460 -0.45 -14.12 -14.09
C VAL A 460 0.92 -13.50 -13.90
N TYR A 461 1.20 -13.02 -12.71
CA TYR A 461 2.52 -12.54 -12.31
C TYR A 461 3.15 -13.62 -11.45
N GLU A 462 4.16 -14.28 -12.01
CA GLU A 462 4.86 -15.38 -11.38
C GLU A 462 6.03 -14.86 -10.52
N THR A 463 6.50 -15.72 -9.58
CA THR A 463 7.72 -15.44 -8.83
C THR A 463 8.91 -15.25 -9.76
N GLU A 464 9.61 -14.15 -9.62
CA GLU A 464 10.83 -13.85 -10.39
C GLU A 464 12.05 -13.88 -9.45
N TYR A 465 12.98 -14.77 -9.73
CA TYR A 465 14.27 -14.84 -9.03
C TYR A 465 15.26 -13.91 -9.72
N VAL A 466 15.82 -12.95 -8.98
CA VAL A 466 16.68 -11.89 -9.54
C VAL A 466 18.17 -12.09 -9.24
N GLY A 467 18.53 -13.15 -8.53
CA GLY A 467 19.91 -13.52 -8.29
C GLY A 467 20.13 -14.35 -7.03
N ASN A 468 21.37 -14.77 -6.88
CA ASN A 468 21.89 -15.42 -5.67
C ASN A 468 23.11 -14.62 -5.21
N PRO A 469 22.90 -13.54 -4.42
CA PRO A 469 24.00 -12.67 -3.98
C PRO A 469 25.06 -13.40 -3.18
N VAL A 470 24.67 -14.43 -2.41
CA VAL A 470 25.57 -15.28 -1.62
C VAL A 470 25.16 -16.74 -1.70
N SER A 471 26.05 -17.64 -1.31
CA SER A 471 25.79 -19.07 -1.24
C SER A 471 24.76 -19.40 -0.15
N LYS A 472 24.06 -20.54 -0.31
CA LYS A 472 23.09 -21.03 0.70
C LYS A 472 23.73 -21.18 2.07
N LYS A 473 24.96 -21.71 2.12
CA LYS A 473 25.71 -21.89 3.37
C LYS A 473 25.86 -20.55 4.11
N VAL A 474 26.30 -19.51 3.41
CA VAL A 474 26.50 -18.19 4.00
C VAL A 474 25.17 -17.56 4.42
N ALA A 475 24.12 -17.68 3.61
CA ALA A 475 22.80 -17.20 3.97
C ALA A 475 22.27 -17.86 5.26
N ASP A 476 22.44 -19.19 5.40
CA ASP A 476 22.02 -19.93 6.60
C ASP A 476 22.85 -19.51 7.81
N GLU A 477 24.18 -19.37 7.70
CA GLU A 477 25.04 -18.91 8.78
C GLU A 477 24.65 -17.50 9.28
N VAL A 478 24.37 -16.57 8.37
CA VAL A 478 23.93 -15.22 8.74
C VAL A 478 22.52 -15.23 9.33
N LYS A 479 21.62 -16.07 8.82
CA LYS A 479 20.26 -16.26 9.35
C LYS A 479 20.30 -16.71 10.82
N ASP A 480 21.15 -17.68 11.16
CA ASP A 480 21.32 -18.18 12.51
C ASP A 480 21.88 -17.10 13.47
N MET A 481 22.80 -16.25 12.98
CA MET A 481 23.32 -15.12 13.77
C MET A 481 22.24 -14.05 13.97
N MET A 482 21.37 -13.80 12.96
CA MET A 482 20.24 -12.88 13.10
C MET A 482 19.18 -13.39 14.08
N GLU A 483 19.03 -14.70 14.22
CA GLU A 483 18.20 -15.29 15.29
C GLU A 483 18.78 -14.99 16.67
N LYS A 484 20.12 -15.11 16.83
CA LYS A 484 20.78 -14.77 18.10
C LYS A 484 20.64 -13.29 18.47
N GLU A 485 20.61 -12.39 17.48
CA GLU A 485 20.33 -10.97 17.72
C GLU A 485 18.95 -10.75 18.34
N VAL A 486 17.94 -11.52 17.87
CA VAL A 486 16.57 -11.43 18.40
C VAL A 486 16.40 -12.21 19.71
N SER A 487 17.05 -13.38 19.85
CA SER A 487 16.88 -14.22 21.05
C SER A 487 17.71 -13.75 22.25
N GLU A 488 18.89 -13.16 22.03
CA GLU A 488 19.88 -12.86 23.07
C GLU A 488 20.48 -11.45 22.98
N GLY A 489 20.22 -10.73 21.89
CA GLY A 489 20.90 -9.46 21.57
C GLY A 489 20.00 -8.23 21.62
N GLY A 490 20.37 -7.21 20.83
CA GLY A 490 19.68 -5.92 20.77
C GLY A 490 18.24 -5.97 20.26
N GLY A 491 17.85 -7.05 19.57
CA GLY A 491 16.52 -7.26 19.02
C GLY A 491 15.53 -7.98 19.92
N ILE A 492 15.83 -8.14 21.20
CA ILE A 492 15.02 -8.95 22.14
C ILE A 492 13.54 -8.55 22.18
N ASN A 493 13.22 -7.28 21.95
CA ASN A 493 11.84 -6.78 21.88
C ASN A 493 11.09 -7.20 20.60
N ALA A 494 11.78 -7.84 19.63
CA ALA A 494 11.16 -8.42 18.45
C ALA A 494 10.74 -9.88 18.64
N ARG A 495 11.08 -10.51 19.77
CA ARG A 495 10.72 -11.90 20.06
C ARG A 495 9.22 -12.11 20.00
N VAL A 496 8.79 -13.09 19.21
CA VAL A 496 7.41 -13.54 19.15
C VAL A 496 7.31 -14.86 19.91
N PRO A 497 6.53 -14.94 21.00
CA PRO A 497 6.39 -16.17 21.78
C PRO A 497 5.99 -17.36 20.91
N GLY A 498 6.68 -18.49 21.07
CA GLY A 498 6.46 -19.71 20.33
C GLY A 498 7.03 -19.74 18.90
N TYR A 499 7.84 -18.73 18.50
CA TYR A 499 8.47 -18.70 17.18
C TYR A 499 9.91 -18.20 17.29
N HIS A 500 10.80 -18.82 16.51
CA HIS A 500 12.14 -18.26 16.33
C HIS A 500 12.09 -17.19 15.24
N MET A 501 12.54 -15.99 15.59
CA MET A 501 12.59 -14.85 14.66
C MET A 501 14.03 -14.44 14.45
N GLY A 502 14.40 -14.18 13.21
CA GLY A 502 15.68 -13.58 12.86
C GLY A 502 15.48 -12.11 12.49
N GLY A 503 16.42 -11.25 12.85
CA GLY A 503 16.29 -9.85 12.48
C GLY A 503 17.46 -8.99 12.91
N LYS A 504 17.38 -7.70 12.57
CA LYS A 504 18.38 -6.70 12.95
C LYS A 504 17.74 -5.36 13.25
N THR A 505 18.16 -4.77 14.36
CA THR A 505 17.83 -3.40 14.78
C THR A 505 18.66 -2.39 14.00
N GLY A 506 18.10 -1.21 13.72
CA GLY A 506 18.79 -0.07 13.14
C GLY A 506 18.44 1.23 13.85
N THR A 507 19.45 2.07 14.01
CA THR A 507 19.29 3.46 14.48
C THR A 507 20.32 4.28 13.73
N ALA A 508 19.88 5.12 12.81
CA ALA A 508 20.72 5.97 11.98
C ALA A 508 20.38 7.45 12.24
N GLN A 509 21.39 8.31 12.29
CA GLN A 509 21.16 9.77 12.30
C GLN A 509 20.67 10.19 10.92
N LYS A 510 19.81 11.21 10.88
CA LYS A 510 19.35 11.77 9.61
C LYS A 510 20.40 12.70 9.00
N ILE A 511 20.58 12.59 7.70
CA ILE A 511 21.43 13.48 6.94
C ILE A 511 20.78 14.88 6.87
N ASP A 512 21.58 15.93 7.04
CA ASP A 512 21.16 17.30 6.76
C ASP A 512 21.22 17.54 5.23
N PRO A 513 20.08 17.68 4.54
CA PRO A 513 20.07 17.82 3.09
C PRO A 513 20.57 19.18 2.60
N VAL A 514 20.73 20.15 3.50
CA VAL A 514 21.13 21.53 3.17
C VAL A 514 22.61 21.78 3.46
N LYS A 515 23.06 21.36 4.65
CA LYS A 515 24.43 21.64 5.12
C LYS A 515 25.38 20.49 4.89
N GLY A 516 24.86 19.29 4.61
CA GLY A 516 25.61 18.05 4.68
C GLY A 516 25.92 17.63 6.13
N GLY A 517 26.41 16.39 6.33
CA GLY A 517 26.59 15.82 7.65
C GLY A 517 25.26 15.37 8.27
N TYR A 518 25.17 15.31 9.60
CA TYR A 518 24.01 14.74 10.30
C TYR A 518 23.27 15.79 11.11
N LEU A 519 21.93 15.68 11.15
CA LEU A 519 21.07 16.50 11.99
C LEU A 519 21.24 16.08 13.46
N GLU A 520 21.33 17.04 14.35
CA GLU A 520 21.37 16.78 15.78
C GLU A 520 20.01 16.30 16.29
N ASN A 521 20.01 15.21 17.05
CA ASN A 521 18.81 14.63 17.69
C ASN A 521 17.69 14.22 16.74
N GLU A 522 18.01 13.98 15.47
CA GLU A 522 17.07 13.41 14.50
C GLU A 522 17.56 12.04 14.02
N TYR A 523 16.72 11.03 14.19
CA TYR A 523 17.07 9.63 13.94
C TYR A 523 16.02 8.92 13.11
N ILE A 524 16.46 7.90 12.37
CA ILE A 524 15.61 6.88 11.77
C ILE A 524 15.78 5.61 12.59
N ALA A 525 14.71 5.17 13.22
CA ALA A 525 14.66 3.93 13.97
C ALA A 525 14.05 2.83 13.10
N SER A 526 14.73 1.70 12.96
CA SER A 526 14.26 0.62 12.10
C SER A 526 14.46 -0.76 12.73
N PHE A 527 13.68 -1.72 12.22
CA PHE A 527 13.87 -3.14 12.46
C PHE A 527 13.50 -3.90 11.19
N CYS A 528 14.40 -4.76 10.71
CA CYS A 528 14.13 -5.67 9.60
C CYS A 528 14.34 -7.10 10.07
N GLY A 529 13.35 -7.96 9.88
CA GLY A 529 13.43 -9.34 10.32
C GLY A 529 12.44 -10.26 9.61
N PHE A 530 12.52 -11.53 9.90
CA PHE A 530 11.72 -12.57 9.28
C PHE A 530 11.43 -13.72 10.26
N GLY A 531 10.50 -14.56 9.90
CA GLY A 531 10.20 -15.75 10.67
C GLY A 531 9.14 -16.68 10.08
N PRO A 532 9.05 -17.90 10.65
CA PRO A 532 10.01 -18.54 11.56
C PRO A 532 11.37 -18.77 10.88
N THR A 533 12.50 -18.81 11.63
CA THR A 533 13.84 -18.98 11.04
C THR A 533 14.04 -20.32 10.37
N GLU A 534 13.32 -21.35 10.79
CA GLU A 534 13.35 -22.70 10.20
C GLU A 534 12.73 -22.76 8.80
N ASP A 535 11.64 -22.01 8.60
CA ASP A 535 10.92 -21.91 7.33
C ASP A 535 10.31 -20.51 7.19
N PRO A 536 11.10 -19.49 6.80
CA PRO A 536 10.60 -18.11 6.73
C PRO A 536 9.39 -17.96 5.82
N ARG A 537 8.30 -17.43 6.40
CA ARG A 537 6.99 -17.24 5.75
C ARG A 537 6.66 -15.77 5.55
N ALA A 538 7.31 -14.91 6.28
CA ALA A 538 7.20 -13.47 6.11
C ALA A 538 8.49 -12.76 6.52
N ILE A 539 8.82 -11.71 5.77
CA ILE A 539 9.81 -10.69 6.15
C ILE A 539 9.03 -9.43 6.46
N CYS A 540 9.40 -8.72 7.53
CA CYS A 540 8.79 -7.46 7.88
C CYS A 540 9.88 -6.41 8.16
N LEU A 541 9.76 -5.26 7.51
CA LEU A 541 10.56 -4.06 7.79
C LEU A 541 9.66 -3.00 8.41
N VAL A 542 10.11 -2.44 9.51
CA VAL A 542 9.51 -1.28 10.17
C VAL A 542 10.52 -0.15 10.19
N VAL A 543 10.11 1.04 9.75
CA VAL A 543 10.91 2.27 9.81
C VAL A 543 10.08 3.36 10.47
N LEU A 544 10.63 4.00 11.50
CA LEU A 544 10.04 5.16 12.17
C LEU A 544 10.97 6.36 11.97
N ASP A 545 10.47 7.37 11.29
CA ASP A 545 11.20 8.59 10.99
C ASP A 545 11.05 9.59 12.14
N ASN A 546 12.17 9.94 12.73
CA ASN A 546 12.29 10.94 13.79
C ASN A 546 11.33 10.73 14.98
N PRO A 547 11.36 9.54 15.64
CA PRO A 547 10.60 9.31 16.86
C PRO A 547 11.10 10.24 17.98
N ARG A 548 10.19 10.74 18.81
CA ARG A 548 10.52 11.65 19.91
C ARG A 548 10.72 10.89 21.21
N GLY A 549 11.67 11.34 22.00
CA GLY A 549 12.06 10.69 23.26
C GLY A 549 12.98 9.50 22.99
N VAL A 550 12.47 8.28 23.12
CA VAL A 550 13.22 7.06 22.80
C VAL A 550 13.28 6.85 21.30
N TYR A 551 14.49 6.69 20.77
CA TYR A 551 14.75 6.63 19.32
C TYR A 551 15.49 5.35 18.87
N TYR A 552 15.82 4.44 19.78
CA TYR A 552 16.50 3.19 19.43
C TYR A 552 15.55 2.21 18.72
N GLY A 553 15.96 1.69 17.55
CA GLY A 553 15.16 0.76 16.75
C GLY A 553 14.69 -0.48 17.54
N GLY A 554 15.56 -1.01 18.42
CA GLY A 554 15.22 -2.12 19.31
C GLY A 554 14.12 -1.79 20.34
N GLN A 555 13.87 -0.52 20.63
CA GLN A 555 12.86 -0.10 21.61
C GLN A 555 11.57 0.42 20.97
N VAL A 556 11.63 0.95 19.74
CA VAL A 556 10.46 1.56 19.11
C VAL A 556 9.99 0.82 17.84
N ALA A 557 10.88 0.23 17.04
CA ALA A 557 10.53 -0.49 15.82
C ALA A 557 10.37 -2.01 16.05
N ALA A 558 11.22 -2.63 16.86
CA ALA A 558 11.15 -4.05 17.19
C ALA A 558 9.80 -4.48 17.82
N PRO A 559 9.17 -3.71 18.73
CA PRO A 559 7.84 -4.04 19.24
C PRO A 559 6.74 -4.04 18.16
N VAL A 560 6.85 -3.17 17.15
CA VAL A 560 5.91 -3.13 16.01
C VAL A 560 6.06 -4.41 15.17
N PHE A 561 7.29 -4.82 14.90
CA PHE A 561 7.59 -6.10 14.27
C PHE A 561 7.00 -7.27 15.05
N LYS A 562 7.27 -7.36 16.38
CA LYS A 562 6.72 -8.38 17.27
C LYS A 562 5.20 -8.48 17.16
N GLU A 563 4.51 -7.36 17.31
CA GLU A 563 3.03 -7.29 17.23
C GLU A 563 2.53 -7.79 15.87
N THR A 564 3.10 -7.26 14.80
CA THR A 564 2.69 -7.58 13.43
C THR A 564 2.96 -9.05 13.09
N MET A 565 4.19 -9.53 13.31
CA MET A 565 4.56 -10.90 13.00
C MET A 565 3.81 -11.91 13.86
N GLY A 566 3.58 -11.62 15.14
CA GLY A 566 2.80 -12.50 16.02
C GLY A 566 1.36 -12.67 15.54
N GLN A 567 0.74 -11.63 14.97
CA GLN A 567 -0.59 -11.73 14.37
C GLN A 567 -0.55 -12.48 13.04
N ILE A 568 0.46 -12.24 12.21
CA ILE A 568 0.66 -12.92 10.91
C ILE A 568 0.85 -14.43 11.10
N MET A 569 1.73 -14.85 12.03
CA MET A 569 2.00 -16.27 12.29
C MET A 569 0.71 -17.01 12.66
N ARG A 570 -0.09 -16.45 13.55
CA ARG A 570 -1.40 -17.02 13.95
C ARG A 570 -2.39 -17.02 12.79
N TYR A 571 -2.48 -15.93 12.03
CA TYR A 571 -3.39 -15.81 10.89
C TYR A 571 -3.06 -16.82 9.78
N MET A 572 -1.78 -17.03 9.50
CA MET A 572 -1.32 -18.03 8.53
C MET A 572 -1.43 -19.46 9.04
N GLY A 573 -1.87 -19.68 10.28
CA GLY A 573 -1.99 -21.02 10.87
C GLY A 573 -0.63 -21.70 11.10
N ILE A 574 0.45 -20.93 11.23
CA ILE A 574 1.78 -21.48 11.50
C ILE A 574 1.80 -21.96 12.95
N PRO A 575 2.06 -23.26 13.21
CA PRO A 575 2.06 -23.77 14.57
C PRO A 575 3.19 -23.12 15.39
N ALA A 576 2.83 -22.65 16.58
CA ALA A 576 3.84 -22.24 17.55
C ALA A 576 4.61 -23.48 18.01
N MET A 577 5.95 -23.34 18.15
CA MET A 577 6.70 -24.40 18.82
C MET A 577 6.24 -24.47 20.27
N GLU A 578 6.08 -25.69 20.77
CA GLU A 578 5.97 -25.87 22.22
C GLU A 578 7.22 -25.28 22.85
N GLU A 579 7.09 -24.20 23.60
CA GLU A 579 8.18 -23.72 24.45
C GLU A 579 8.58 -24.89 25.35
N LYS A 580 9.75 -25.49 25.09
CA LYS A 580 10.46 -26.19 26.13
C LYS A 580 10.73 -25.15 27.22
N ARG A 581 9.85 -25.08 28.22
CA ARG A 581 10.08 -24.25 29.38
C ARG A 581 11.48 -24.59 29.89
N ILE A 582 12.42 -23.69 29.62
CA ILE A 582 13.76 -23.80 30.18
C ILE A 582 13.54 -23.73 31.71
N SER A 583 13.62 -24.87 32.35
CA SER A 583 13.66 -24.92 33.79
C SER A 583 14.91 -24.17 34.22
N SER A 584 14.75 -22.91 34.69
CA SER A 584 15.76 -22.32 35.56
C SER A 584 15.96 -23.34 36.67
N ALA A 585 17.19 -23.81 36.84
CA ALA A 585 17.54 -24.78 37.88
C ALA A 585 17.03 -24.26 39.24
N GLY A 586 15.96 -24.88 39.73
CA GLY A 586 15.36 -24.54 41.02
C GLY A 586 13.84 -24.38 41.05
N ALA A 587 13.14 -24.19 39.92
CA ALA A 587 11.67 -24.13 39.89
C ALA A 587 11.13 -25.39 39.16
N GLY A 588 10.36 -26.21 39.84
CA GLY A 588 9.79 -27.46 39.35
C GLY A 588 8.96 -27.24 38.06
N VAL A 589 9.17 -28.11 37.06
CA VAL A 589 8.44 -28.18 35.80
C VAL A 589 6.97 -28.51 36.07
N TYR A 590 6.07 -27.61 35.73
CA TYR A 590 4.63 -27.93 35.73
C TYR A 590 4.15 -28.01 34.27
N ASN A 591 3.78 -29.21 33.83
CA ASN A 591 2.97 -29.42 32.61
C ASN A 591 1.53 -28.97 32.90
N ASN A 592 0.85 -28.39 31.92
CA ASN A 592 -0.58 -28.01 32.03
C ASN A 592 -1.52 -29.15 32.42
N ASP A 593 -1.07 -30.40 32.33
CA ASP A 593 -1.81 -31.58 32.79
C ASP A 593 -1.59 -31.88 34.28
N ASN A 594 -0.71 -31.14 34.99
CA ASN A 594 -0.44 -31.30 36.40
C ASN A 594 -0.44 -29.95 37.12
N LEU A 595 -1.63 -29.35 37.26
CA LEU A 595 -1.84 -28.38 38.33
C LEU A 595 -1.35 -28.98 39.64
N PRO A 596 -0.63 -28.22 40.52
CA PRO A 596 -0.22 -28.73 41.81
C PRO A 596 -1.40 -29.39 42.52
N ALA A 597 -1.18 -30.57 43.06
CA ALA A 597 -2.23 -31.32 43.72
C ALA A 597 -2.93 -30.43 44.76
N LEU A 598 -4.25 -30.40 44.71
CA LEU A 598 -5.04 -29.67 45.69
C LEU A 598 -4.77 -30.24 47.09
N PRO A 599 -4.66 -29.40 48.12
CA PRO A 599 -4.50 -29.88 49.51
C PRO A 599 -5.69 -30.77 49.88
N GLY A 600 -5.41 -31.87 50.59
CA GLY A 600 -6.43 -32.79 51.06
C GLY A 600 -7.53 -32.08 51.87
N LYS A 601 -8.78 -32.55 51.79
CA LYS A 601 -9.94 -31.87 52.40
C LYS A 601 -9.77 -31.63 53.89
N ASP A 602 -9.03 -32.49 54.58
CA ASP A 602 -8.77 -32.42 56.05
C ASP A 602 -7.48 -31.67 56.40
N GLN A 603 -6.72 -31.23 55.41
CA GLN A 603 -5.46 -30.50 55.60
C GLN A 603 -5.74 -29.03 55.86
N LYS A 604 -5.54 -28.59 57.11
CA LYS A 604 -5.78 -27.22 57.57
C LYS A 604 -4.71 -26.21 57.11
N ALA A 605 -3.46 -26.67 57.02
CA ALA A 605 -2.32 -25.87 56.59
C ALA A 605 -1.52 -26.61 55.54
N PHE A 606 -1.08 -25.91 54.50
CA PHE A 606 -0.36 -26.46 53.35
C PHE A 606 0.53 -25.40 52.69
N LEU A 607 1.48 -25.83 51.86
CA LEU A 607 2.39 -24.93 51.17
C LEU A 607 1.69 -24.32 49.94
N LEU A 608 1.83 -23.01 49.80
CA LEU A 608 1.30 -22.28 48.64
C LEU A 608 2.16 -22.57 47.40
N PRO A 609 1.57 -22.97 46.28
CA PRO A 609 2.33 -23.17 45.03
C PRO A 609 2.81 -21.85 44.42
N ASN A 610 3.73 -21.96 43.47
CA ASN A 610 4.19 -20.83 42.68
C ASN A 610 3.19 -20.57 41.53
N PHE A 611 2.58 -19.39 41.55
CA PHE A 611 1.64 -18.97 40.51
C PHE A 611 2.30 -18.20 39.37
N TYR A 612 3.61 -17.98 39.39
CA TYR A 612 4.30 -17.24 38.34
C TYR A 612 3.96 -17.76 36.93
N GLY A 613 3.51 -16.85 36.03
CA GLY A 613 3.10 -17.17 34.66
C GLY A 613 1.69 -17.75 34.51
N TRP A 614 0.91 -17.92 35.58
CA TRP A 614 -0.48 -18.38 35.50
C TRP A 614 -1.41 -17.22 35.14
N SER A 615 -2.47 -17.49 34.38
CA SER A 615 -3.52 -16.50 34.16
C SER A 615 -4.34 -16.25 35.44
N ILE A 616 -4.99 -15.09 35.51
CA ILE A 616 -5.93 -14.74 36.61
C ILE A 616 -6.96 -15.86 36.83
N ARG A 617 -7.44 -16.47 35.75
CA ARG A 617 -8.41 -17.57 35.83
C ARG A 617 -7.84 -18.82 36.46
N GLU A 618 -6.67 -19.26 36.06
CA GLU A 618 -6.00 -20.46 36.60
C GLU A 618 -5.69 -20.31 38.10
N VAL A 619 -5.16 -19.15 38.47
CA VAL A 619 -4.90 -18.81 39.88
C VAL A 619 -6.19 -18.81 40.68
N GLY A 620 -7.23 -18.14 40.20
CA GLY A 620 -8.52 -18.07 40.88
C GLY A 620 -9.19 -19.42 41.05
N GLU A 621 -9.17 -20.27 40.03
CA GLU A 621 -9.72 -21.64 40.10
C GLU A 621 -8.98 -22.52 41.12
N TRP A 622 -7.65 -22.46 41.16
CA TRP A 622 -6.86 -23.23 42.10
C TRP A 622 -7.08 -22.77 43.54
N LEU A 623 -7.01 -21.44 43.79
CA LEU A 623 -7.21 -20.87 45.13
C LEU A 623 -8.62 -21.16 45.63
N TYR A 624 -9.65 -21.04 44.78
CA TYR A 624 -11.01 -21.39 45.16
C TYR A 624 -11.16 -22.86 45.56
N LYS A 625 -10.59 -23.80 44.77
CA LYS A 625 -10.60 -25.22 45.07
C LYS A 625 -9.80 -25.56 46.33
N ALA A 626 -8.74 -24.81 46.60
CA ALA A 626 -7.93 -24.93 47.82
C ALA A 626 -8.59 -24.31 49.08
N GLY A 627 -9.70 -23.57 48.90
CA GLY A 627 -10.41 -22.89 50.01
C GLY A 627 -9.68 -21.64 50.49
N LEU A 628 -9.01 -20.95 49.63
CA LEU A 628 -8.29 -19.70 49.89
C LEU A 628 -9.03 -18.50 49.27
N GLY A 629 -8.88 -17.33 49.88
CA GLY A 629 -9.34 -16.08 49.32
C GLY A 629 -8.40 -15.59 48.21
N PHE A 630 -8.92 -14.87 47.20
CA PHE A 630 -8.17 -14.39 46.06
C PHE A 630 -8.29 -12.88 45.94
N GLN A 631 -7.17 -12.16 45.87
CA GLN A 631 -7.07 -10.73 45.65
C GLN A 631 -6.17 -10.48 44.41
N PRO A 632 -6.76 -10.44 43.22
CA PRO A 632 -6.01 -10.10 41.99
C PRO A 632 -5.68 -8.61 41.97
N ASP A 633 -4.49 -8.27 41.45
CA ASP A 633 -4.03 -6.91 41.20
C ASP A 633 -3.37 -6.86 39.82
N GLY A 634 -3.86 -5.98 38.92
CA GLY A 634 -3.40 -5.90 37.52
C GLY A 634 -4.10 -6.87 36.55
N ASN A 635 -3.54 -7.00 35.33
CA ASN A 635 -4.03 -7.87 34.24
C ASN A 635 -2.87 -8.62 33.61
N GLY A 636 -3.15 -9.78 32.95
CA GLY A 636 -2.13 -10.57 32.24
C GLY A 636 -1.77 -11.86 32.99
N SER A 637 -0.48 -12.15 33.14
CA SER A 637 0.05 -13.32 33.81
C SER A 637 0.61 -12.96 35.19
N ALA A 638 0.46 -13.87 36.15
CA ALA A 638 0.98 -13.69 37.52
C ALA A 638 2.51 -13.51 37.49
N ASP A 639 3.00 -12.41 38.05
CA ASP A 639 4.42 -12.09 38.15
C ASP A 639 4.93 -12.07 39.61
N SER A 640 4.01 -11.89 40.56
CA SER A 640 4.34 -11.95 42.00
C SER A 640 3.13 -12.36 42.82
N GLN A 641 3.40 -12.92 43.99
CA GLN A 641 2.38 -13.36 44.95
C GLN A 641 2.78 -13.09 46.40
N SER A 642 1.78 -12.88 47.23
CA SER A 642 1.96 -12.74 48.70
C SER A 642 0.78 -13.40 49.41
N PRO A 643 1.01 -14.40 50.30
CA PRO A 643 2.31 -14.98 50.69
C PRO A 643 3.12 -15.57 49.52
N GLY A 644 4.44 -15.71 49.70
CA GLY A 644 5.34 -16.24 48.69
C GLY A 644 5.14 -17.72 48.40
N ALA A 645 5.65 -18.18 47.22
CA ALA A 645 5.63 -19.59 46.87
C ALA A 645 6.42 -20.42 47.92
N GLY A 646 5.84 -21.54 48.37
CA GLY A 646 6.41 -22.39 49.41
C GLY A 646 6.15 -21.94 50.85
N GLU A 647 5.49 -20.81 51.05
CA GLU A 647 5.04 -20.41 52.40
C GLU A 647 3.80 -21.22 52.81
N THR A 648 3.69 -21.46 54.13
CA THR A 648 2.56 -22.20 54.70
C THR A 648 1.36 -21.27 54.87
N VAL A 649 0.23 -21.65 54.26
CA VAL A 649 -1.05 -20.95 54.37
C VAL A 649 -2.12 -21.84 54.98
N GLN A 650 -3.16 -21.23 55.55
CA GLN A 650 -4.32 -21.93 56.12
C GLN A 650 -5.57 -21.68 55.25
N ARG A 651 -6.52 -22.62 55.27
CA ARG A 651 -7.82 -22.39 54.57
C ARG A 651 -8.49 -21.13 55.12
N GLY A 652 -8.93 -20.27 54.20
CA GLY A 652 -9.51 -18.99 54.51
C GLY A 652 -8.54 -17.80 54.39
N ASP A 653 -7.22 -18.07 54.31
CA ASP A 653 -6.26 -16.99 54.06
C ASP A 653 -6.48 -16.31 52.71
N ASN A 654 -6.22 -15.00 52.65
CA ASN A 654 -6.30 -14.22 51.40
C ASN A 654 -4.93 -14.16 50.74
N ILE A 655 -4.90 -14.56 49.48
CA ILE A 655 -3.69 -14.54 48.64
C ILE A 655 -3.80 -13.39 47.64
N ARG A 656 -2.86 -12.45 47.72
CA ARG A 656 -2.71 -11.40 46.74
C ARG A 656 -1.77 -11.89 45.63
N VAL A 657 -2.20 -11.73 44.38
CA VAL A 657 -1.37 -12.05 43.22
C VAL A 657 -1.41 -10.86 42.28
N HIS A 658 -0.23 -10.36 41.95
CA HIS A 658 -0.07 -9.32 40.96
C HIS A 658 0.09 -9.93 39.59
N PHE A 659 -0.56 -9.30 38.58
CA PHE A 659 -0.56 -9.73 37.19
C PHE A 659 -0.11 -8.58 36.31
N SER A 660 0.80 -8.85 35.37
CA SER A 660 1.25 -7.88 34.37
C SER A 660 1.21 -8.47 32.97
N ASP A 661 0.98 -7.62 32.01
CA ASP A 661 1.16 -7.98 30.61
C ASP A 661 2.67 -8.08 30.35
N SER A 662 3.20 -9.31 30.29
CA SER A 662 4.62 -9.59 29.99
C SER A 662 4.94 -9.45 28.52
#